data_b1697cdbe274b1d84a55c7a2ead75653
#
_entry.id   b1697cdbe274b1d84a55c7a2ead75653
#
_cell.length_a   1.000
_cell.length_b   1.000
_cell.length_c   1.000
_cell.angle_alpha   90.00
_cell.angle_beta   90.00
_cell.angle_gamma   90.00
#
_symmetry.space_group_name_H-M   'P 1'
#
loop_
_entity.id
_entity.type
_entity.pdbx_description
1 polymer ?
#
loop_
_entity_poly.entity_id
_entity_poly.type
_entity_poly.pdbx_seq_one_letter_code
_entity_poly.pdbx_strand_id
1 'polypeptide(L)'
;MNHELPWVAERVRVFRESDPEFARWARGHGPITHNDLTQLRVHDLAQVLVAEGKASDTTAVYRTLWSADRLAVAGMWLTVHMTYADRVYPDGREMRAEDFKETPEGHTGGALNIVPAYVGYLAANALSGLTRGWLMGQGHCVAGIDACNLLVGNMTPRHAERYDRSESGLTRFARDFYSYAIDAQGRPASPLGSHVGPNTAGGLSEGGYLGFAELQYVHMPLPGERLVVFLSDGAFEEQRGSDWAPRWWRAEDSGFVAPFMILNGRRIEQRSTMQQQGGREWFHQHLRLNGFDPMEIDGTDPAAFAWAVHAMEERLSACAAGVSQGTVQYPVPLHYTIAEAPKGFGFPGAGTNAAHNLPLEGNPRVDQIALQQFNEGARALFVPSHELDEAVALLRRHEVQHRPLERDHALAHRQVAAPRLPVPQWHVAGQGEVSPMAALDGAFAALVQANPQLRPRVGNPDELRSNRMGQTLDLLKHRVFTPEPGLAEAVDGAVITALNEEAVVSAALGNKGGINLVVSYEAFAVKMLGALRQEMLFARHQAQAGTPPGWLSVVTVATSHTWENGKNEQSHQDPTLAEALLGEMSDTSRVLFPVDANSAVAALRAAYASHGQFWTLVVPKRAVASQLSAEQAERLVDQGGWVVKPCDAPDVLLVAIGAYQLQQALLAARRLEAAGHRTAVTCVIEPGRFRAPRDEREQDFVAGDQALRALFPETAAVRVIVSHMRPEPTLGLMRRIDTG
;
A
#
# COMPACT_ATOMS: atom_id res chain seq x y z
N MET A 1 7.91 30.33 -15.07
CA MET A 1 9.24 30.98 -15.20
C MET A 1 9.70 31.29 -13.79
N ASN A 2 10.60 30.49 -13.22
CA ASN A 2 11.29 30.84 -12.00
C ASN A 2 12.11 32.09 -12.34
N HIS A 3 11.75 33.25 -11.80
CA HIS A 3 12.65 34.36 -11.72
C HIS A 3 13.78 33.92 -10.78
N GLU A 4 14.86 33.37 -11.33
CA GLU A 4 16.09 33.17 -10.60
C GLU A 4 16.47 34.53 -10.02
N LEU A 5 16.49 34.59 -8.70
CA LEU A 5 16.83 35.83 -8.04
C LEU A 5 18.29 36.14 -8.39
N PRO A 6 18.64 37.31 -8.94
CA PRO A 6 20.02 37.60 -9.46
C PRO A 6 21.11 37.35 -8.42
N TRP A 7 20.80 37.49 -7.12
CA TRP A 7 21.73 37.23 -6.04
C TRP A 7 22.07 35.74 -5.87
N VAL A 8 21.13 34.80 -6.24
CA VAL A 8 21.39 33.35 -6.20
C VAL A 8 22.42 32.99 -7.24
N ALA A 9 22.25 33.43 -8.50
CA ALA A 9 23.16 33.18 -9.58
C ALA A 9 24.59 33.71 -9.27
N GLU A 10 24.70 34.90 -8.71
CA GLU A 10 25.99 35.48 -8.32
C GLU A 10 26.66 34.67 -7.20
N ARG A 11 25.92 34.27 -6.19
CA ARG A 11 26.45 33.47 -5.07
C ARG A 11 26.96 32.12 -5.53
N VAL A 12 26.20 31.46 -6.37
CA VAL A 12 26.55 30.13 -6.92
C VAL A 12 27.76 30.24 -7.88
N ARG A 13 27.85 31.32 -8.64
CA ARG A 13 29.06 31.58 -9.46
C ARG A 13 30.32 31.60 -8.59
N VAL A 14 30.27 32.28 -7.44
CA VAL A 14 31.39 32.32 -6.49
C VAL A 14 31.74 30.91 -5.99
N PHE A 15 30.74 30.08 -5.68
CA PHE A 15 30.99 28.70 -5.25
C PHE A 15 31.68 27.87 -6.33
N ARG A 16 31.22 27.97 -7.59
CA ARG A 16 31.87 27.28 -8.74
C ARG A 16 33.33 27.76 -8.98
N GLU A 17 33.62 29.03 -8.71
CA GLU A 17 34.95 29.57 -8.87
C GLU A 17 35.90 29.19 -7.72
N SER A 18 35.38 29.03 -6.50
CA SER A 18 36.19 28.79 -5.32
C SER A 18 36.36 27.31 -4.94
N ASP A 19 35.45 26.41 -5.38
CA ASP A 19 35.46 25.00 -5.03
C ASP A 19 35.43 24.11 -6.30
N PRO A 20 36.55 23.46 -6.68
CA PRO A 20 36.62 22.62 -7.86
C PRO A 20 35.72 21.40 -7.83
N GLU A 21 35.46 20.81 -6.64
CA GLU A 21 34.57 19.64 -6.53
C GLU A 21 33.13 20.07 -6.63
N PHE A 22 32.76 21.20 -6.07
CA PHE A 22 31.46 21.81 -6.32
C PHE A 22 31.24 22.09 -7.81
N ALA A 23 32.25 22.74 -8.47
CA ALA A 23 32.18 23.02 -9.88
C ALA A 23 32.11 21.77 -10.76
N ARG A 24 32.76 20.66 -10.34
CA ARG A 24 32.68 19.35 -10.99
C ARG A 24 31.27 18.78 -10.94
N TRP A 25 30.62 18.77 -9.75
CA TRP A 25 29.26 18.34 -9.58
C TRP A 25 28.28 19.26 -10.33
N ALA A 26 28.40 20.57 -10.18
CA ALA A 26 27.49 21.57 -10.76
C ALA A 26 27.34 21.50 -12.29
N ARG A 27 28.27 20.84 -13.00
CA ARG A 27 28.17 20.60 -14.46
C ARG A 27 27.10 19.59 -14.84
N GLY A 28 26.64 18.76 -13.89
CA GLY A 28 25.70 17.68 -14.15
C GLY A 28 26.29 16.53 -14.99
N HIS A 29 25.45 15.72 -15.60
CA HIS A 29 25.80 14.63 -16.50
C HIS A 29 24.66 14.30 -17.47
N GLY A 30 24.95 14.08 -18.74
CA GLY A 30 23.96 13.81 -19.78
C GLY A 30 22.83 14.86 -19.76
N PRO A 31 21.54 14.46 -19.68
CA PRO A 31 20.45 15.41 -19.63
C PRO A 31 20.26 16.08 -18.25
N ILE A 32 20.92 15.61 -17.20
CA ILE A 32 20.80 16.16 -15.85
C ILE A 32 21.63 17.43 -15.73
N THR A 33 20.97 18.51 -15.34
CA THR A 33 21.55 19.81 -15.06
C THR A 33 21.06 20.32 -13.70
N HIS A 34 21.85 21.17 -13.05
CA HIS A 34 21.49 21.73 -11.75
C HIS A 34 21.23 23.24 -11.91
N ASN A 35 20.00 23.67 -11.68
CA ASN A 35 19.71 25.10 -11.65
C ASN A 35 20.37 25.78 -10.44
N ASP A 36 20.53 27.12 -10.49
CA ASP A 36 21.26 27.86 -9.46
C ASP A 36 20.62 27.70 -8.07
N LEU A 37 19.30 27.56 -7.98
CA LEU A 37 18.63 27.35 -6.69
C LEU A 37 18.97 25.98 -6.08
N THR A 38 19.01 24.90 -6.89
CA THR A 38 19.46 23.59 -6.42
C THR A 38 20.92 23.64 -5.99
N GLN A 39 21.79 24.33 -6.76
CA GLN A 39 23.20 24.47 -6.40
C GLN A 39 23.40 25.20 -5.07
N LEU A 40 22.65 26.28 -4.82
CA LEU A 40 22.65 26.98 -3.53
C LEU A 40 22.19 26.05 -2.39
N ARG A 41 21.07 25.37 -2.56
CA ARG A 41 20.49 24.45 -1.57
C ARG A 41 21.45 23.30 -1.23
N VAL A 42 22.12 22.76 -2.21
CA VAL A 42 23.12 21.68 -2.03
C VAL A 42 24.36 22.18 -1.32
N HIS A 43 24.85 23.39 -1.65
CA HIS A 43 25.95 23.99 -0.92
C HIS A 43 25.63 24.15 0.58
N ASP A 44 24.47 24.69 0.88
CA ASP A 44 24.03 24.88 2.26
C ASP A 44 23.82 23.55 2.99
N LEU A 45 23.22 22.55 2.32
CA LEU A 45 23.09 21.18 2.84
C LEU A 45 24.46 20.56 3.16
N ALA A 46 25.46 20.75 2.29
CA ALA A 46 26.81 20.23 2.52
C ALA A 46 27.42 20.80 3.80
N GLN A 47 27.25 22.11 4.06
CA GLN A 47 27.71 22.72 5.29
C GLN A 47 27.01 22.15 6.53
N VAL A 48 25.70 21.94 6.45
CA VAL A 48 24.90 21.34 7.54
C VAL A 48 25.38 19.92 7.82
N LEU A 49 25.53 19.06 6.80
CA LEU A 49 25.95 17.66 6.98
C LEU A 49 27.35 17.54 7.59
N VAL A 50 28.26 18.46 7.23
CA VAL A 50 29.61 18.52 7.84
C VAL A 50 29.51 18.97 9.29
N ALA A 51 28.74 20.02 9.59
CA ALA A 51 28.57 20.51 10.95
C ALA A 51 27.92 19.47 11.89
N GLU A 52 27.04 18.64 11.36
CA GLU A 52 26.41 17.53 12.10
C GLU A 52 27.30 16.26 12.17
N GLY A 53 28.47 16.25 11.56
CA GLY A 53 29.37 15.10 11.51
C GLY A 53 28.87 13.93 10.64
N LYS A 54 27.90 14.18 9.78
CA LYS A 54 27.37 13.18 8.82
C LYS A 54 28.23 13.06 7.56
N ALA A 55 28.99 14.06 7.24
CA ALA A 55 29.99 14.05 6.20
C ALA A 55 31.35 14.51 6.72
N SER A 56 32.46 13.96 6.18
CA SER A 56 33.83 14.34 6.56
C SER A 56 34.16 15.78 6.14
N ASP A 57 33.65 16.17 4.99
CA ASP A 57 33.86 17.45 4.35
C ASP A 57 32.81 17.67 3.25
N THR A 58 32.74 18.87 2.68
CA THR A 58 31.81 19.22 1.61
C THR A 58 32.09 18.45 0.31
N THR A 59 33.36 18.11 0.05
CA THR A 59 33.77 17.30 -1.10
C THR A 59 33.09 15.93 -1.10
N ALA A 60 32.99 15.28 0.06
CA ALA A 60 32.29 13.99 0.19
C ALA A 60 30.80 14.09 -0.22
N VAL A 61 30.15 15.21 0.11
CA VAL A 61 28.77 15.48 -0.28
C VAL A 61 28.65 15.66 -1.79
N TYR A 62 29.49 16.53 -2.37
CA TYR A 62 29.45 16.79 -3.83
C TYR A 62 29.77 15.54 -4.64
N ARG A 63 30.71 14.71 -4.20
CA ARG A 63 31.01 13.41 -4.84
C ARG A 63 29.85 12.44 -4.77
N THR A 64 29.13 12.39 -3.66
CA THR A 64 27.94 11.55 -3.53
C THR A 64 26.85 12.00 -4.51
N LEU A 65 26.64 13.32 -4.67
CA LEU A 65 25.66 13.85 -5.61
C LEU A 65 26.12 13.71 -7.06
N TRP A 66 27.42 13.88 -7.34
CA TRP A 66 28.02 13.54 -8.65
C TRP A 66 27.76 12.08 -9.04
N SER A 67 27.80 11.17 -8.05
CA SER A 67 27.47 9.76 -8.24
C SER A 67 26.00 9.54 -8.51
N ALA A 68 25.13 10.32 -7.86
CA ALA A 68 23.68 10.28 -8.09
C ALA A 68 23.34 10.65 -9.55
N ASP A 69 23.98 11.68 -10.12
CA ASP A 69 23.77 12.06 -11.52
C ASP A 69 24.08 10.89 -12.48
N ARG A 70 25.22 10.21 -12.27
CA ARG A 70 25.63 9.07 -13.11
C ARG A 70 24.68 7.89 -12.96
N LEU A 71 24.32 7.58 -11.74
CA LEU A 71 23.35 6.49 -11.50
C LEU A 71 21.98 6.80 -12.11
N ALA A 72 21.51 8.04 -12.03
CA ALA A 72 20.23 8.43 -12.61
C ALA A 72 20.26 8.32 -14.13
N VAL A 73 21.33 8.83 -14.77
CA VAL A 73 21.50 8.71 -16.23
C VAL A 73 21.60 7.24 -16.65
N ALA A 74 22.39 6.41 -15.96
CA ALA A 74 22.49 4.98 -16.24
C ALA A 74 21.17 4.24 -15.97
N GLY A 75 20.40 4.63 -14.94
CA GLY A 75 19.08 4.10 -14.65
C GLY A 75 18.08 4.40 -15.77
N MET A 76 18.08 5.63 -16.28
CA MET A 76 17.27 5.99 -17.46
C MET A 76 17.69 5.21 -18.71
N TRP A 77 19.01 5.07 -18.92
CA TRP A 77 19.55 4.26 -20.02
C TRP A 77 19.06 2.81 -19.97
N LEU A 78 19.15 2.17 -18.81
CA LEU A 78 18.68 0.80 -18.66
C LEU A 78 17.16 0.70 -18.82
N THR A 79 16.40 1.67 -18.31
CA THR A 79 14.93 1.72 -18.44
C THR A 79 14.48 1.69 -19.90
N VAL A 80 15.08 2.49 -20.77
CA VAL A 80 14.72 2.47 -22.20
C VAL A 80 15.12 1.17 -22.90
N HIS A 81 16.22 0.55 -22.48
CA HIS A 81 16.60 -0.79 -22.97
C HIS A 81 15.63 -1.87 -22.50
N MET A 82 15.16 -1.82 -21.26
CA MET A 82 14.12 -2.74 -20.74
C MET A 82 12.83 -2.68 -21.57
N THR A 83 12.47 -1.48 -22.06
CA THR A 83 11.29 -1.30 -22.92
C THR A 83 11.49 -1.90 -24.31
N TYR A 84 12.60 -1.56 -24.98
CA TYR A 84 12.75 -1.78 -26.42
C TYR A 84 13.69 -2.92 -26.80
N ALA A 85 14.72 -3.21 -25.98
CA ALA A 85 15.84 -4.06 -26.39
C ALA A 85 15.63 -5.55 -26.08
N ASP A 86 16.03 -6.39 -27.01
CA ASP A 86 16.20 -7.84 -26.85
C ASP A 86 17.65 -8.20 -26.49
N ARG A 87 18.61 -7.28 -26.79
CA ARG A 87 20.01 -7.37 -26.37
C ARG A 87 20.44 -6.05 -25.76
N VAL A 88 21.34 -6.10 -24.79
CA VAL A 88 21.87 -4.89 -24.11
C VAL A 88 23.38 -4.98 -24.06
N TYR A 89 24.05 -3.95 -24.54
CA TYR A 89 25.49 -3.87 -24.61
C TYR A 89 26.06 -2.85 -23.60
N PRO A 90 26.74 -3.31 -22.53
CA PRO A 90 27.23 -2.42 -21.47
C PRO A 90 28.33 -1.46 -21.89
N ASP A 91 28.88 -1.61 -23.09
CA ASP A 91 29.84 -0.67 -23.66
C ASP A 91 29.19 0.52 -24.41
N GLY A 92 27.86 0.54 -24.49
CA GLY A 92 27.10 1.64 -25.09
C GLY A 92 27.21 1.73 -26.62
N ARG A 93 27.66 0.67 -27.30
CA ARG A 93 27.69 0.62 -28.76
C ARG A 93 26.30 0.81 -29.36
N GLU A 94 26.26 1.36 -30.58
CA GLU A 94 25.00 1.47 -31.33
C GLU A 94 24.37 0.11 -31.58
N MET A 95 23.05 0.07 -31.38
CA MET A 95 22.23 -1.12 -31.57
C MET A 95 21.75 -1.20 -33.02
N ARG A 96 21.55 -2.44 -33.48
CA ARG A 96 21.03 -2.76 -34.80
C ARG A 96 19.58 -3.24 -34.70
N ALA A 97 18.85 -3.23 -35.81
CA ALA A 97 17.43 -3.62 -35.83
C ALA A 97 17.15 -5.00 -35.18
N GLU A 98 18.03 -5.98 -35.38
CA GLU A 98 17.93 -7.31 -34.80
C GLU A 98 18.12 -7.36 -33.27
N ASP A 99 18.60 -6.32 -32.64
CA ASP A 99 18.82 -6.23 -31.19
C ASP A 99 17.55 -5.79 -30.42
N PHE A 100 16.48 -5.47 -31.14
CA PHE A 100 15.23 -4.98 -30.54
C PHE A 100 14.13 -6.05 -30.48
N LYS A 101 13.25 -5.89 -29.49
CA LYS A 101 12.06 -6.76 -29.32
C LYS A 101 11.12 -6.68 -30.52
N GLU A 102 10.47 -7.79 -30.83
CA GLU A 102 9.39 -7.81 -31.82
C GLU A 102 8.20 -6.95 -31.37
N THR A 103 7.86 -7.07 -30.09
CA THR A 103 6.79 -6.30 -29.46
C THR A 103 7.35 -5.58 -28.23
N PRO A 104 7.80 -4.32 -28.36
CA PRO A 104 8.20 -3.53 -27.21
C PRO A 104 7.02 -3.27 -26.29
N GLU A 105 7.26 -3.31 -24.97
CA GLU A 105 6.27 -2.99 -23.94
C GLU A 105 6.93 -2.19 -22.83
N GLY A 106 6.18 -1.21 -22.25
CA GLY A 106 6.64 -0.46 -21.09
C GLY A 106 5.79 0.77 -20.81
N HIS A 107 5.93 1.29 -19.60
CA HIS A 107 5.42 2.59 -19.15
C HIS A 107 6.61 3.56 -19.03
N THR A 108 7.25 3.82 -20.18
CA THR A 108 8.60 4.41 -20.25
C THR A 108 8.67 5.81 -19.66
N GLY A 109 7.69 6.68 -19.96
CA GLY A 109 7.77 8.08 -19.56
C GLY A 109 7.67 8.29 -18.05
N GLY A 110 6.77 7.58 -17.38
CA GLY A 110 6.70 7.62 -15.92
C GLY A 110 7.93 6.98 -15.26
N ALA A 111 8.42 5.87 -15.82
CA ALA A 111 9.64 5.22 -15.35
C ALA A 111 10.88 6.11 -15.47
N LEU A 112 11.02 6.88 -16.55
CA LEU A 112 12.09 7.87 -16.69
C LEU A 112 11.98 9.00 -15.66
N ASN A 113 10.77 9.46 -15.35
CA ASN A 113 10.57 10.52 -14.34
C ASN A 113 10.81 10.04 -12.91
N ILE A 114 10.58 8.76 -12.58
CA ILE A 114 10.85 8.24 -11.24
C ILE A 114 12.33 8.04 -10.95
N VAL A 115 13.18 7.85 -11.98
CA VAL A 115 14.61 7.58 -11.81
C VAL A 115 15.32 8.69 -11.03
N PRO A 116 15.24 9.98 -11.38
CA PRO A 116 15.86 11.05 -10.58
C PRO A 116 15.36 11.07 -9.13
N ALA A 117 14.07 10.83 -8.91
CA ALA A 117 13.48 10.80 -7.57
C ALA A 117 14.02 9.64 -6.71
N TYR A 118 14.03 8.42 -7.27
CA TYR A 118 14.54 7.24 -6.56
C TYR A 118 16.05 7.33 -6.30
N VAL A 119 16.82 7.81 -7.26
CA VAL A 119 18.26 8.03 -7.07
C VAL A 119 18.53 9.14 -6.06
N GLY A 120 17.73 10.21 -6.04
CA GLY A 120 17.78 11.23 -5.01
C GLY A 120 17.50 10.67 -3.60
N TYR A 121 16.55 9.74 -3.48
CA TYR A 121 16.31 8.99 -2.24
C TYR A 121 17.53 8.14 -1.82
N LEU A 122 18.16 7.40 -2.77
CA LEU A 122 19.38 6.65 -2.50
C LEU A 122 20.54 7.58 -2.04
N ALA A 123 20.68 8.73 -2.69
CA ALA A 123 21.66 9.73 -2.31
C ALA A 123 21.39 10.32 -0.90
N ALA A 124 20.14 10.63 -0.59
CA ALA A 124 19.75 11.11 0.74
C ALA A 124 20.07 10.06 1.83
N ASN A 125 19.87 8.77 1.55
CA ASN A 125 20.25 7.70 2.44
C ASN A 125 21.77 7.63 2.65
N ALA A 126 22.54 7.71 1.55
CA ALA A 126 24.00 7.69 1.59
C ALA A 126 24.59 8.92 2.32
N LEU A 127 24.02 10.11 2.12
CA LEU A 127 24.44 11.35 2.77
C LEU A 127 24.15 11.36 4.28
N SER A 128 23.02 10.82 4.72
CA SER A 128 22.63 10.82 6.13
C SER A 128 23.15 9.63 6.92
N GLY A 129 23.62 8.56 6.27
CA GLY A 129 23.94 7.28 6.92
C GLY A 129 22.70 6.55 7.44
N LEU A 130 21.51 6.86 6.92
CA LEU A 130 20.23 6.25 7.30
C LEU A 130 19.58 5.62 6.07
N THR A 131 19.00 4.43 6.22
CA THR A 131 18.11 3.89 5.20
C THR A 131 16.67 4.19 5.60
N ARG A 132 15.92 4.81 4.68
CA ARG A 132 14.49 5.10 4.84
C ARG A 132 13.67 4.04 4.13
N GLY A 133 12.45 3.79 4.62
CA GLY A 133 11.44 3.07 3.84
C GLY A 133 10.98 3.92 2.65
N TRP A 134 10.43 3.28 1.62
CA TRP A 134 9.81 3.99 0.51
C TRP A 134 8.52 3.33 0.04
N LEU A 135 7.64 4.14 -0.53
CA LEU A 135 6.35 3.74 -1.09
C LEU A 135 6.12 4.50 -2.39
N MET A 136 5.48 3.89 -3.36
CA MET A 136 5.21 4.52 -4.66
C MET A 136 3.73 4.42 -5.04
N GLY A 137 3.12 5.57 -5.37
CA GLY A 137 1.73 5.68 -5.81
C GLY A 137 1.52 5.25 -7.26
N GLN A 138 2.46 5.58 -8.16
CA GLN A 138 2.40 5.18 -9.57
C GLN A 138 3.15 3.87 -9.83
N GLY A 139 2.63 2.76 -9.32
CA GLY A 139 3.28 1.45 -9.33
C GLY A 139 3.78 0.98 -10.71
N HIS A 140 3.12 1.40 -11.80
CA HIS A 140 3.51 1.09 -13.18
C HIS A 140 4.86 1.70 -13.63
N CYS A 141 5.42 2.62 -12.86
CA CYS A 141 6.76 3.19 -13.14
C CYS A 141 7.92 2.31 -12.62
N VAL A 142 7.66 1.09 -12.23
CA VAL A 142 8.60 0.14 -11.59
C VAL A 142 9.88 -0.10 -12.40
N ALA A 143 9.85 0.01 -13.72
CA ALA A 143 11.03 -0.21 -14.57
C ALA A 143 12.21 0.70 -14.15
N GLY A 144 11.94 1.96 -13.81
CA GLY A 144 12.96 2.89 -13.32
C GLY A 144 13.57 2.48 -11.98
N ILE A 145 12.73 1.98 -11.07
CA ILE A 145 13.16 1.46 -9.75
C ILE A 145 14.03 0.22 -9.92
N ASP A 146 13.57 -0.75 -10.70
CA ASP A 146 14.27 -2.03 -10.89
C ASP A 146 15.58 -1.84 -11.65
N ALA A 147 15.62 -0.91 -12.62
CA ALA A 147 16.86 -0.51 -13.29
C ALA A 147 17.89 0.01 -12.28
N CYS A 148 17.51 0.94 -11.42
CA CYS A 148 18.38 1.46 -10.37
C CYS A 148 18.82 0.38 -9.38
N ASN A 149 17.90 -0.46 -8.91
CA ASN A 149 18.21 -1.55 -7.98
C ASN A 149 19.21 -2.55 -8.55
N LEU A 150 19.10 -2.91 -9.85
CA LEU A 150 20.09 -3.74 -10.52
C LEU A 150 21.45 -3.07 -10.53
N LEU A 151 21.51 -1.80 -10.96
CA LEU A 151 22.78 -1.06 -11.11
C LEU A 151 23.53 -0.89 -9.79
N VAL A 152 22.80 -0.63 -8.69
CA VAL A 152 23.42 -0.50 -7.34
C VAL A 152 23.53 -1.81 -6.59
N GLY A 153 23.08 -2.94 -7.16
CA GLY A 153 23.11 -4.25 -6.50
C GLY A 153 22.18 -4.37 -5.30
N ASN A 154 21.06 -3.65 -5.34
CA ASN A 154 19.99 -3.74 -4.30
C ASN A 154 18.89 -4.76 -4.67
N MET A 155 19.12 -5.63 -5.64
CA MET A 155 18.18 -6.70 -6.00
C MET A 155 18.01 -7.70 -4.87
N THR A 156 16.84 -8.34 -4.77
CA THR A 156 16.67 -9.49 -3.87
C THR A 156 17.71 -10.58 -4.18
N PRO A 157 18.14 -11.40 -3.21
CA PRO A 157 19.17 -12.43 -3.47
C PRO A 157 18.85 -13.30 -4.69
N ARG A 158 17.61 -13.75 -4.82
CA ARG A 158 17.15 -14.56 -5.96
C ARG A 158 17.33 -13.87 -7.31
N HIS A 159 17.01 -12.56 -7.37
CA HIS A 159 17.15 -11.79 -8.60
C HIS A 159 18.62 -11.43 -8.86
N ALA A 160 19.42 -11.17 -7.81
CA ALA A 160 20.85 -10.90 -7.95
C ALA A 160 21.65 -12.10 -8.50
N GLU A 161 21.21 -13.33 -8.26
CA GLU A 161 21.78 -14.53 -8.88
C GLU A 161 21.50 -14.62 -10.38
N ARG A 162 20.44 -14.01 -10.85
CA ARG A 162 19.96 -14.08 -12.23
C ARG A 162 20.39 -12.88 -13.06
N TYR A 163 20.47 -11.70 -12.46
CA TYR A 163 20.69 -10.44 -13.13
C TYR A 163 21.89 -9.68 -12.54
N ASP A 164 22.82 -9.32 -13.39
CA ASP A 164 23.99 -8.52 -13.04
C ASP A 164 24.28 -7.47 -14.14
N ARG A 165 25.33 -6.68 -13.96
CA ARG A 165 25.74 -5.65 -14.94
C ARG A 165 26.55 -6.19 -16.12
N SER A 166 26.68 -7.51 -16.29
CA SER A 166 27.28 -8.11 -17.48
C SER A 166 26.34 -7.98 -18.70
N GLU A 167 26.87 -8.13 -19.90
CA GLU A 167 26.07 -8.16 -21.14
C GLU A 167 24.96 -9.24 -21.05
N SER A 168 25.29 -10.41 -20.55
CA SER A 168 24.33 -11.51 -20.39
C SER A 168 23.27 -11.23 -19.32
N GLY A 169 23.65 -10.60 -18.21
CA GLY A 169 22.75 -10.23 -17.11
C GLY A 169 21.77 -9.13 -17.53
N LEU A 170 22.27 -8.05 -18.13
CA LEU A 170 21.44 -6.94 -18.63
C LEU A 170 20.51 -7.39 -19.76
N THR A 171 21.00 -8.20 -20.70
CA THR A 171 20.20 -8.77 -21.79
C THR A 171 19.06 -9.64 -21.23
N ARG A 172 19.36 -10.51 -20.27
CA ARG A 172 18.35 -11.34 -19.63
C ARG A 172 17.32 -10.50 -18.90
N PHE A 173 17.76 -9.48 -18.18
CA PHE A 173 16.87 -8.58 -17.45
C PHE A 173 15.90 -7.83 -18.39
N ALA A 174 16.41 -7.28 -19.49
CA ALA A 174 15.58 -6.63 -20.52
C ALA A 174 14.57 -7.57 -21.17
N ARG A 175 14.96 -8.83 -21.45
CA ARG A 175 14.06 -9.85 -22.00
C ARG A 175 12.99 -10.31 -21.03
N ASP A 176 13.37 -10.54 -19.76
CA ASP A 176 12.45 -11.06 -18.75
C ASP A 176 11.44 -10.00 -18.29
N PHE A 177 11.80 -8.72 -18.37
CA PHE A 177 10.92 -7.63 -18.01
C PHE A 177 9.73 -7.56 -19.00
N TYR A 178 8.50 -7.52 -18.50
CA TYR A 178 7.25 -7.66 -19.24
C TYR A 178 7.05 -9.01 -19.96
N SER A 179 7.93 -9.98 -19.78
CA SER A 179 7.69 -11.33 -20.34
C SER A 179 6.61 -12.10 -19.61
N TYR A 180 6.27 -11.68 -18.39
CA TYR A 180 5.36 -12.38 -17.46
C TYR A 180 5.78 -13.84 -17.20
N ALA A 181 7.05 -14.17 -17.46
CA ALA A 181 7.59 -15.49 -17.19
C ALA A 181 7.61 -15.80 -15.71
N ILE A 182 7.24 -17.02 -15.35
CA ILE A 182 7.25 -17.55 -14.00
C ILE A 182 8.26 -18.69 -13.86
N ASP A 183 8.83 -18.85 -12.67
CA ASP A 183 9.72 -19.98 -12.36
C ASP A 183 8.93 -21.27 -12.07
N ALA A 184 9.64 -22.37 -11.83
CA ALA A 184 9.03 -23.67 -11.53
C ALA A 184 8.20 -23.69 -10.23
N GLN A 185 8.36 -22.67 -9.37
CA GLN A 185 7.59 -22.48 -8.13
C GLN A 185 6.42 -21.51 -8.32
N GLY A 186 6.13 -21.07 -9.55
CA GLY A 186 5.04 -20.13 -9.86
C GLY A 186 5.34 -18.67 -9.49
N ARG A 187 6.61 -18.30 -9.24
CA ARG A 187 7.02 -16.94 -8.88
C ARG A 187 7.47 -16.17 -10.12
N PRO A 188 7.29 -14.83 -10.18
CA PRO A 188 7.81 -14.03 -11.28
C PRO A 188 9.31 -14.25 -11.50
N ALA A 189 9.73 -14.47 -12.75
CA ALA A 189 11.15 -14.64 -13.10
C ALA A 189 11.91 -13.32 -12.98
N SER A 190 11.31 -12.21 -13.39
CA SER A 190 11.81 -10.85 -13.17
C SER A 190 11.26 -10.26 -11.87
N PRO A 191 11.80 -9.14 -11.37
CA PRO A 191 11.26 -8.46 -10.18
C PRO A 191 9.78 -8.19 -10.30
N LEU A 192 9.35 -7.59 -11.41
CA LEU A 192 7.94 -7.40 -11.73
C LEU A 192 7.77 -7.10 -13.23
N GLY A 193 6.57 -7.35 -13.75
CA GLY A 193 6.18 -6.93 -15.10
C GLY A 193 5.76 -5.47 -15.17
N SER A 194 4.65 -5.10 -14.53
CA SER A 194 4.01 -3.80 -14.76
C SER A 194 3.79 -2.91 -13.52
N HIS A 195 4.01 -3.40 -12.31
CA HIS A 195 3.76 -2.65 -11.07
C HIS A 195 4.79 -2.95 -10.00
N VAL A 196 5.02 -1.99 -9.11
CA VAL A 196 5.76 -2.23 -7.87
C VAL A 196 5.03 -3.28 -7.04
N GLY A 197 5.79 -4.20 -6.51
CA GLY A 197 5.29 -5.26 -5.65
C GLY A 197 6.38 -5.78 -4.73
N PRO A 198 6.11 -6.81 -3.94
CA PRO A 198 7.07 -7.36 -2.98
C PRO A 198 8.29 -8.01 -3.65
N ASN A 199 8.24 -8.27 -4.94
CA ASN A 199 9.40 -8.71 -5.73
C ASN A 199 10.32 -7.54 -6.14
N THR A 200 9.84 -6.29 -6.04
CA THR A 200 10.66 -5.08 -6.20
C THR A 200 11.37 -4.79 -4.89
N ALA A 201 12.68 -4.83 -4.89
CA ALA A 201 13.50 -4.78 -3.68
C ALA A 201 13.25 -3.49 -2.86
N GLY A 202 12.72 -3.64 -1.66
CA GLY A 202 12.44 -2.55 -0.73
C GLY A 202 11.09 -1.86 -0.91
N GLY A 203 10.25 -2.27 -1.85
CA GLY A 203 8.90 -1.75 -2.01
C GLY A 203 7.98 -2.14 -0.85
N LEU A 204 7.29 -1.15 -0.26
CA LEU A 204 6.43 -1.36 0.91
C LEU A 204 4.98 -1.67 0.53
N SER A 205 4.52 -1.15 -0.58
CA SER A 205 3.16 -1.35 -1.06
C SER A 205 3.07 -1.02 -2.55
N GLU A 206 2.21 -1.72 -3.25
CA GLU A 206 1.77 -1.35 -4.59
C GLU A 206 0.79 -0.19 -4.47
N GLY A 207 1.05 0.88 -5.19
CA GLY A 207 0.16 2.04 -5.24
C GLY A 207 -0.41 2.26 -6.63
N GLY A 208 -1.10 3.37 -6.83
CA GLY A 208 -1.56 3.83 -8.13
C GLY A 208 -3.05 3.67 -8.34
N TYR A 209 -3.49 2.82 -9.23
CA TYR A 209 -4.87 2.78 -9.76
C TYR A 209 -6.01 2.73 -8.74
N LEU A 210 -5.77 2.30 -7.52
CA LEU A 210 -6.79 2.23 -6.48
C LEU A 210 -6.69 3.35 -5.43
N GLY A 211 -5.86 4.36 -5.68
CA GLY A 211 -5.83 5.58 -4.88
C GLY A 211 -5.33 5.42 -3.44
N PHE A 212 -4.54 4.41 -3.17
CA PHE A 212 -4.22 4.01 -1.80
C PHE A 212 -2.92 4.63 -1.24
N ALA A 213 -1.91 4.85 -2.07
CA ALA A 213 -0.57 5.20 -1.60
C ALA A 213 -0.51 6.54 -0.85
N GLU A 214 -1.19 7.56 -1.32
CA GLU A 214 -1.19 8.88 -0.68
C GLU A 214 -1.89 8.88 0.68
N LEU A 215 -2.93 8.08 0.84
CA LEU A 215 -3.68 8.02 2.09
C LEU A 215 -2.91 7.30 3.20
N GLN A 216 -1.97 6.44 2.86
CA GLN A 216 -1.19 5.67 3.82
C GLN A 216 -0.07 6.45 4.50
N TYR A 217 0.61 7.35 3.78
CA TYR A 217 1.91 7.85 4.22
C TYR A 217 1.88 8.51 5.60
N VAL A 218 0.79 9.17 5.97
CA VAL A 218 0.66 9.86 7.25
C VAL A 218 0.51 8.92 8.45
N HIS A 219 0.08 7.69 8.22
CA HIS A 219 -0.25 6.73 9.28
C HIS A 219 0.75 5.57 9.38
N MET A 220 1.49 5.28 8.31
CA MET A 220 2.34 4.10 8.22
C MET A 220 3.57 4.15 9.14
N PRO A 221 4.38 5.21 9.17
CA PRO A 221 5.55 5.26 10.03
C PRO A 221 5.16 5.36 11.52
N LEU A 222 5.85 4.59 12.35
CA LEU A 222 5.82 4.75 13.80
C LEU A 222 6.85 5.82 14.26
N PRO A 223 6.75 6.36 15.48
CA PRO A 223 7.76 7.26 16.02
C PRO A 223 9.19 6.72 15.84
N GLY A 224 10.05 7.56 15.30
CA GLY A 224 11.43 7.17 14.94
C GLY A 224 11.62 6.57 13.55
N GLU A 225 10.57 6.13 12.89
CA GLU A 225 10.62 5.63 11.50
C GLU A 225 10.54 6.78 10.49
N ARG A 226 11.09 6.55 9.29
CA ARG A 226 11.12 7.51 8.19
C ARG A 226 10.67 6.87 6.90
N LEU A 227 9.81 7.57 6.15
CA LEU A 227 9.23 7.10 4.90
C LEU A 227 9.36 8.17 3.81
N VAL A 228 9.78 7.78 2.63
CA VAL A 228 9.72 8.60 1.40
C VAL A 228 8.60 8.07 0.52
N VAL A 229 7.74 8.96 0.03
CA VAL A 229 6.59 8.58 -0.79
C VAL A 229 6.68 9.27 -2.15
N PHE A 230 6.63 8.48 -3.22
CA PHE A 230 6.62 8.97 -4.60
C PHE A 230 5.22 8.92 -5.16
N LEU A 231 4.74 10.04 -5.66
CA LEU A 231 3.39 10.25 -6.15
C LEU A 231 3.43 10.87 -7.55
N SER A 232 2.35 10.85 -8.27
CA SER A 232 2.24 11.52 -9.56
C SER A 232 0.89 12.23 -9.71
N ASP A 233 0.86 13.26 -10.56
CA ASP A 233 -0.34 14.04 -10.85
C ASP A 233 -1.48 13.18 -11.46
N GLY A 234 -1.16 12.13 -12.20
CA GLY A 234 -2.15 11.16 -12.67
C GLY A 234 -2.75 10.32 -11.54
N ALA A 235 -1.91 9.78 -10.67
CA ALA A 235 -2.37 9.00 -9.51
C ALA A 235 -3.13 9.86 -8.49
N PHE A 236 -2.77 11.14 -8.34
CA PHE A 236 -3.49 12.08 -7.47
C PHE A 236 -4.97 12.24 -7.86
N GLU A 237 -5.30 12.14 -9.14
CA GLU A 237 -6.70 12.23 -9.59
C GLU A 237 -7.58 11.07 -9.10
N GLU A 238 -6.97 9.93 -8.81
CA GLU A 238 -7.65 8.73 -8.30
C GLU A 238 -7.85 8.78 -6.78
N GLN A 239 -7.07 9.62 -6.09
CA GLN A 239 -6.99 9.64 -4.64
C GLN A 239 -7.78 10.78 -4.04
N ARG A 240 -8.52 10.48 -2.97
CA ARG A 240 -9.29 11.44 -2.21
C ARG A 240 -8.97 11.28 -0.71
N GLY A 241 -8.61 12.36 -0.05
CA GLY A 241 -8.32 12.38 1.38
C GLY A 241 -6.84 12.51 1.73
N SER A 242 -5.91 12.54 0.77
CA SER A 242 -4.52 12.93 0.99
C SER A 242 -4.39 14.35 1.54
N ASP A 243 -5.24 15.24 1.08
CA ASP A 243 -5.41 16.63 1.56
C ASP A 243 -5.75 16.71 3.05
N TRP A 244 -6.20 15.62 3.66
CA TRP A 244 -6.50 15.60 5.09
C TRP A 244 -5.33 15.13 5.96
N ALA A 245 -4.19 14.78 5.39
CA ALA A 245 -3.03 14.32 6.12
C ALA A 245 -2.59 15.26 7.26
N PRO A 246 -2.54 16.60 7.11
CA PRO A 246 -2.23 17.50 8.22
C PRO A 246 -3.22 17.42 9.39
N ARG A 247 -4.47 17.05 9.11
CA ARG A 247 -5.50 16.86 10.13
C ARG A 247 -5.20 15.69 11.06
N TRP A 248 -4.56 14.63 10.55
CA TRP A 248 -4.39 13.39 11.29
C TRP A 248 -2.99 13.14 11.82
N TRP A 249 -1.97 13.77 11.25
CA TRP A 249 -0.59 13.59 11.71
C TRP A 249 -0.38 14.12 13.12
N ARG A 250 0.30 13.34 13.97
CA ARG A 250 0.71 13.74 15.33
C ARG A 250 2.13 13.29 15.59
N ALA A 251 2.94 14.16 16.18
CA ALA A 251 4.34 13.86 16.51
C ALA A 251 4.46 12.73 17.55
N GLU A 252 3.47 12.59 18.40
CA GLU A 252 3.46 11.63 19.51
C GLU A 252 3.29 10.19 19.03
N ASP A 253 2.68 9.97 17.89
CA ASP A 253 2.36 8.62 17.41
C ASP A 253 2.68 8.36 15.93
N SER A 254 3.31 9.32 15.25
CA SER A 254 3.68 9.18 13.84
C SER A 254 5.16 9.50 13.63
N GLY A 255 5.80 8.75 12.71
CA GLY A 255 7.14 9.03 12.23
C GLY A 255 7.17 10.13 11.18
N PHE A 256 8.31 10.25 10.49
CA PHE A 256 8.53 11.29 9.49
C PHE A 256 8.23 10.78 8.09
N VAL A 257 7.59 11.63 7.31
CA VAL A 257 7.17 11.33 5.93
C VAL A 257 7.63 12.45 5.01
N ALA A 258 8.22 12.07 3.88
CA ALA A 258 8.66 12.97 2.82
C ALA A 258 7.91 12.64 1.52
N PRO A 259 6.74 13.26 1.24
CA PRO A 259 5.98 13.04 0.02
C PRO A 259 6.48 13.92 -1.13
N PHE A 260 6.60 13.30 -2.31
CA PHE A 260 7.00 13.94 -3.56
C PHE A 260 5.92 13.76 -4.62
N MET A 261 5.35 14.85 -5.10
CA MET A 261 4.54 14.89 -6.31
C MET A 261 5.45 15.03 -7.53
N ILE A 262 5.58 13.99 -8.33
CA ILE A 262 6.25 14.06 -9.63
C ILE A 262 5.24 14.56 -10.65
N LEU A 263 5.27 15.88 -10.87
CA LEU A 263 4.34 16.58 -11.73
C LEU A 263 4.87 16.58 -13.18
N ASN A 264 4.43 15.61 -13.96
CA ASN A 264 4.82 15.53 -15.37
C ASN A 264 3.75 16.05 -16.35
N GLY A 265 2.57 16.41 -15.85
CA GLY A 265 1.51 17.09 -16.57
C GLY A 265 0.70 16.22 -17.52
N ARG A 266 0.92 14.89 -17.58
CA ARG A 266 0.29 14.03 -18.60
C ARG A 266 -0.18 12.69 -18.06
N ARG A 267 -1.33 12.25 -18.58
CA ARG A 267 -1.87 10.90 -18.47
C ARG A 267 -1.57 10.10 -19.77
N ILE A 268 -2.32 9.05 -20.03
CA ILE A 268 -2.14 8.18 -21.20
C ILE A 268 -2.30 8.98 -22.51
N GLU A 269 -3.45 9.66 -22.70
CA GLU A 269 -3.82 10.28 -23.96
C GLU A 269 -3.96 11.81 -23.88
N GLN A 270 -3.83 12.39 -22.67
CA GLN A 270 -4.07 13.82 -22.47
C GLN A 270 -3.25 14.39 -21.31
N ARG A 271 -3.30 15.71 -21.16
CA ARG A 271 -2.79 16.39 -19.97
C ARG A 271 -3.57 15.93 -18.73
N SER A 272 -2.89 15.83 -17.58
CA SER A 272 -3.57 15.60 -16.30
C SER A 272 -4.54 16.75 -16.00
N THR A 273 -5.56 16.48 -15.17
CA THR A 273 -6.51 17.51 -14.75
C THR A 273 -5.79 18.61 -13.98
N MET A 274 -4.83 18.25 -13.13
CA MET A 274 -3.97 19.19 -12.44
C MET A 274 -3.26 20.15 -13.42
N GLN A 275 -2.67 19.62 -14.49
CA GLN A 275 -2.00 20.43 -15.52
C GLN A 275 -2.97 21.32 -16.27
N GLN A 276 -4.20 20.86 -16.49
CA GLN A 276 -5.23 21.65 -17.17
C GLN A 276 -5.75 22.80 -16.31
N GLN A 277 -5.67 22.71 -15.01
CA GLN A 277 -6.11 23.73 -14.05
C GLN A 277 -5.02 24.74 -13.67
N GLY A 278 -3.82 24.62 -14.19
CA GLY A 278 -2.70 25.52 -13.89
C GLY A 278 -1.42 24.84 -13.38
N GLY A 279 -1.42 23.50 -13.36
CA GLY A 279 -0.24 22.71 -13.05
C GLY A 279 0.32 22.97 -11.65
N ARG A 280 1.60 23.29 -11.58
CA ARG A 280 2.33 23.54 -10.34
C ARG A 280 1.68 24.60 -9.47
N GLU A 281 1.29 25.74 -10.05
CA GLU A 281 0.70 26.86 -9.29
C GLU A 281 -0.65 26.47 -8.67
N TRP A 282 -1.50 25.79 -9.42
CA TRP A 282 -2.77 25.31 -8.88
C TRP A 282 -2.54 24.32 -7.72
N PHE A 283 -1.60 23.37 -7.89
CA PHE A 283 -1.35 22.37 -6.86
C PHE A 283 -0.70 22.97 -5.61
N HIS A 284 0.19 23.96 -5.78
CA HIS A 284 0.76 24.72 -4.67
C HIS A 284 -0.33 25.39 -3.82
N GLN A 285 -1.28 26.06 -4.49
CA GLN A 285 -2.40 26.70 -3.80
C GLN A 285 -3.34 25.68 -3.15
N HIS A 286 -3.64 24.58 -3.83
CA HIS A 286 -4.44 23.46 -3.30
C HIS A 286 -3.81 22.89 -2.00
N LEU A 287 -2.52 22.62 -2.00
CA LEU A 287 -1.80 22.15 -0.81
C LEU A 287 -1.88 23.15 0.35
N ARG A 288 -1.64 24.43 0.09
CA ARG A 288 -1.73 25.47 1.12
C ARG A 288 -3.14 25.58 1.71
N LEU A 289 -4.17 25.50 0.89
CA LEU A 289 -5.56 25.52 1.36
C LEU A 289 -5.85 24.37 2.34
N ASN A 290 -5.20 23.22 2.13
CA ASN A 290 -5.39 22.01 2.93
C ASN A 290 -4.38 21.92 4.11
N GLY A 291 -3.63 22.96 4.41
CA GLY A 291 -2.77 23.03 5.58
C GLY A 291 -1.36 22.46 5.40
N PHE A 292 -0.94 22.23 4.17
CA PHE A 292 0.44 21.86 3.86
C PHE A 292 1.35 23.09 3.69
N ASP A 293 2.66 22.86 3.82
CA ASP A 293 3.71 23.80 3.42
C ASP A 293 4.46 23.23 2.19
N PRO A 294 4.00 23.55 0.97
CA PRO A 294 4.59 23.02 -0.25
C PRO A 294 5.97 23.58 -0.53
N MET A 295 6.86 22.71 -1.05
CA MET A 295 8.17 23.06 -1.58
C MET A 295 8.23 22.72 -3.07
N GLU A 296 8.94 23.54 -3.84
CA GLU A 296 9.14 23.29 -5.26
C GLU A 296 10.60 22.93 -5.54
N ILE A 297 10.79 21.90 -6.39
CA ILE A 297 12.10 21.46 -6.87
C ILE A 297 12.06 21.16 -8.36
N ASP A 298 13.25 21.09 -8.95
CA ASP A 298 13.43 20.53 -10.28
C ASP A 298 13.27 19.00 -10.23
N GLY A 299 12.23 18.47 -10.86
CA GLY A 299 11.93 17.04 -10.90
C GLY A 299 12.83 16.22 -11.83
N THR A 300 13.79 16.87 -12.50
CA THR A 300 14.80 16.20 -13.35
C THR A 300 16.12 15.99 -12.64
N ASP A 301 16.28 16.56 -11.43
CA ASP A 301 17.55 16.67 -10.72
C ASP A 301 17.57 15.80 -9.44
N PRO A 302 18.34 14.70 -9.40
CA PRO A 302 18.41 13.83 -8.22
C PRO A 302 18.96 14.54 -6.97
N ALA A 303 19.81 15.56 -7.14
CA ALA A 303 20.32 16.33 -6.00
C ALA A 303 19.24 17.21 -5.37
N ALA A 304 18.28 17.69 -6.16
CA ALA A 304 17.12 18.42 -5.64
C ALA A 304 16.22 17.53 -4.78
N PHE A 305 16.00 16.29 -5.19
CA PHE A 305 15.29 15.30 -4.37
C PHE A 305 16.03 14.95 -3.08
N ALA A 306 17.35 14.71 -3.16
CA ALA A 306 18.16 14.43 -1.97
C ALA A 306 18.10 15.57 -0.95
N TRP A 307 18.25 16.82 -1.41
CA TRP A 307 18.09 18.00 -0.57
C TRP A 307 16.68 18.05 0.07
N ALA A 308 15.64 17.85 -0.72
CA ALA A 308 14.27 17.99 -0.25
C ALA A 308 13.91 16.94 0.82
N VAL A 309 14.41 15.72 0.74
CA VAL A 309 14.26 14.71 1.82
C VAL A 309 14.79 15.27 3.15
N HIS A 310 16.02 15.79 3.14
CA HIS A 310 16.62 16.37 4.33
C HIS A 310 15.84 17.58 4.85
N ALA A 311 15.47 18.50 3.95
CA ALA A 311 14.75 19.72 4.31
C ALA A 311 13.37 19.44 4.91
N MET A 312 12.64 18.47 4.37
CA MET A 312 11.32 18.08 4.92
C MET A 312 11.46 17.44 6.30
N GLU A 313 12.42 16.53 6.47
CA GLU A 313 12.66 15.90 7.78
C GLU A 313 13.12 16.88 8.84
N GLU A 314 13.99 17.82 8.51
CA GLU A 314 14.43 18.88 9.42
C GLU A 314 13.27 19.77 9.88
N ARG A 315 12.46 20.25 8.95
CA ARG A 315 11.29 21.08 9.23
C ARG A 315 10.25 20.33 10.07
N LEU A 316 9.95 19.07 9.73
CA LEU A 316 9.00 18.26 10.48
C LEU A 316 9.52 17.94 11.88
N SER A 317 10.83 17.73 12.03
CA SER A 317 11.50 17.56 13.32
C SER A 317 11.38 18.83 14.18
N ALA A 318 11.57 20.01 13.59
CA ALA A 318 11.37 21.29 14.28
C ALA A 318 9.91 21.48 14.72
N CYS A 319 8.94 21.13 13.88
CA CYS A 319 7.52 21.14 14.25
C CYS A 319 7.22 20.19 15.43
N ALA A 320 7.75 18.96 15.38
CA ALA A 320 7.57 17.98 16.45
C ALA A 320 8.16 18.46 17.78
N ALA A 321 9.35 19.05 17.74
CA ALA A 321 9.97 19.66 18.93
C ALA A 321 9.15 20.84 19.45
N GLY A 322 8.63 21.69 18.58
CA GLY A 322 7.76 22.82 18.95
C GLY A 322 6.45 22.37 19.61
N VAL A 323 5.84 21.30 19.11
CA VAL A 323 4.65 20.69 19.73
C VAL A 323 4.99 20.19 21.14
N SER A 324 6.08 19.43 21.28
CA SER A 324 6.54 18.92 22.58
C SER A 324 6.83 20.03 23.61
N GLN A 325 7.28 21.19 23.14
CA GLN A 325 7.56 22.39 23.97
C GLN A 325 6.33 23.26 24.16
N GLY A 326 5.20 22.96 23.53
CA GLY A 326 3.98 23.79 23.58
C GLY A 326 4.07 25.12 22.81
N THR A 327 5.09 25.30 21.95
CA THR A 327 5.28 26.51 21.12
C THR A 327 4.59 26.39 19.75
N VAL A 328 4.24 25.17 19.34
CA VAL A 328 3.49 24.85 18.09
C VAL A 328 2.22 24.09 18.47
N GLN A 329 1.11 24.40 17.82
CA GLN A 329 -0.17 23.72 18.00
C GLN A 329 -0.57 22.99 16.73
N TYR A 330 -1.39 21.93 16.86
CA TYR A 330 -2.01 21.27 15.72
C TYR A 330 -3.13 22.09 15.07
N PRO A 331 -3.31 22.00 13.74
CA PRO A 331 -2.51 21.18 12.82
C PRO A 331 -1.13 21.78 12.57
N VAL A 332 -0.10 20.95 12.50
CA VAL A 332 1.19 21.39 11.98
C VAL A 332 1.16 21.32 10.45
N PRO A 333 1.77 22.30 9.74
CA PRO A 333 1.86 22.22 8.30
C PRO A 333 2.80 21.08 7.90
N LEU A 334 2.26 20.05 7.24
CA LEU A 334 3.08 18.99 6.67
C LEU A 334 3.75 19.47 5.39
N HIS A 335 5.03 19.14 5.24
CA HIS A 335 5.75 19.51 4.02
C HIS A 335 5.41 18.54 2.90
N TYR A 336 5.28 19.09 1.70
CA TYR A 336 4.97 18.35 0.47
C TYR A 336 5.80 18.92 -0.67
N THR A 337 6.56 18.08 -1.37
CA THR A 337 7.42 18.56 -2.45
C THR A 337 6.76 18.38 -3.80
N ILE A 338 6.72 19.45 -4.59
CA ILE A 338 6.28 19.46 -5.99
C ILE A 338 7.55 19.41 -6.86
N ALA A 339 7.72 18.30 -7.57
CA ALA A 339 8.85 18.03 -8.46
C ALA A 339 8.38 18.07 -9.92
N GLU A 340 8.54 19.20 -10.59
CA GLU A 340 8.09 19.39 -11.97
C GLU A 340 9.12 18.83 -12.96
N ALA A 341 8.69 17.99 -13.91
CA ALA A 341 9.52 17.42 -14.95
C ALA A 341 8.69 17.13 -16.22
N PRO A 342 9.24 17.27 -17.42
CA PRO A 342 8.54 16.80 -18.62
C PRO A 342 8.41 15.27 -18.59
N LYS A 343 7.24 14.73 -18.96
CA LYS A 343 7.02 13.28 -19.04
C LYS A 343 8.02 12.64 -19.99
N GLY A 344 8.73 11.59 -19.55
CA GLY A 344 9.75 10.94 -20.36
C GLY A 344 11.06 11.72 -20.48
N PHE A 345 11.36 12.56 -19.51
CA PHE A 345 12.59 13.35 -19.47
C PHE A 345 13.84 12.54 -19.84
N GLY A 346 14.73 13.15 -20.63
CA GLY A 346 16.03 12.59 -21.02
C GLY A 346 16.02 11.68 -22.25
N PHE A 347 14.85 11.38 -22.84
CA PHE A 347 14.74 10.51 -24.00
C PHE A 347 13.85 11.12 -25.10
N PRO A 348 14.03 10.76 -26.39
CA PRO A 348 13.17 11.23 -27.46
C PRO A 348 11.67 11.05 -27.18
N GLY A 349 10.84 11.99 -27.60
CA GLY A 349 9.41 12.02 -27.31
C GLY A 349 9.03 12.62 -25.96
N ALA A 350 9.98 13.13 -25.18
CA ALA A 350 9.73 13.77 -23.90
C ALA A 350 8.69 14.91 -24.01
N GLY A 351 7.80 15.02 -23.01
CA GLY A 351 6.73 16.01 -22.95
C GLY A 351 5.53 15.73 -23.84
N THR A 352 5.50 14.63 -24.57
CA THR A 352 4.36 14.20 -25.41
C THR A 352 3.51 13.14 -24.72
N ASN A 353 2.29 12.87 -25.26
CA ASN A 353 1.46 11.77 -24.77
C ASN A 353 2.07 10.40 -25.12
N ALA A 354 2.77 10.28 -26.25
CA ALA A 354 3.45 9.05 -26.66
C ALA A 354 4.48 8.59 -25.60
N ALA A 355 5.09 9.52 -24.86
CA ALA A 355 6.01 9.21 -23.79
C ALA A 355 5.41 8.30 -22.70
N HIS A 356 4.08 8.16 -22.59
CA HIS A 356 3.49 7.31 -21.57
C HIS A 356 3.95 5.85 -21.67
N ASN A 357 3.84 5.26 -22.85
CA ASN A 357 4.24 3.87 -23.10
C ASN A 357 5.49 3.77 -23.98
N LEU A 358 5.37 4.08 -25.25
CA LEU A 358 6.40 3.94 -26.27
C LEU A 358 6.67 5.29 -26.92
N PRO A 359 7.68 6.05 -26.46
CA PRO A 359 7.92 7.43 -26.89
C PRO A 359 8.42 7.59 -28.32
N LEU A 360 8.97 6.55 -28.95
CA LEU A 360 9.50 6.61 -30.31
C LEU A 360 8.39 6.58 -31.36
N GLU A 361 8.67 7.06 -32.57
CA GLU A 361 7.70 7.09 -33.67
C GLU A 361 7.30 5.70 -34.18
N GLY A 362 8.13 4.68 -33.89
CA GLY A 362 7.87 3.30 -34.29
C GLY A 362 8.70 2.30 -33.49
N ASN A 363 8.67 1.03 -33.93
CA ASN A 363 9.54 -0.01 -33.37
C ASN A 363 10.91 0.02 -34.06
N PRO A 364 12.02 0.25 -33.31
CA PRO A 364 13.38 0.27 -33.87
C PRO A 364 13.77 -1.00 -34.64
N ARG A 365 13.08 -2.12 -34.42
CA ARG A 365 13.31 -3.37 -35.13
C ARG A 365 12.95 -3.28 -36.62
N VAL A 366 11.98 -2.45 -36.96
CA VAL A 366 11.42 -2.39 -38.34
C VAL A 366 11.37 -0.97 -38.89
N ASP A 367 11.58 0.05 -38.06
CA ASP A 367 11.53 1.47 -38.43
C ASP A 367 12.89 2.13 -38.24
N GLN A 368 13.45 2.70 -39.33
CA GLN A 368 14.77 3.31 -39.31
C GLN A 368 14.82 4.65 -38.56
N ILE A 369 13.73 5.39 -38.55
CA ILE A 369 13.64 6.66 -37.80
C ILE A 369 13.66 6.34 -36.31
N ALA A 370 12.81 5.37 -35.86
CA ALA A 370 12.80 4.91 -34.48
C ALA A 370 14.14 4.31 -34.04
N LEU A 371 14.85 3.60 -34.92
CA LEU A 371 16.18 3.06 -34.65
C LEU A 371 17.21 4.19 -34.44
N GLN A 372 17.18 5.22 -35.28
CA GLN A 372 18.03 6.39 -35.10
C GLN A 372 17.71 7.12 -33.81
N GLN A 373 16.41 7.40 -33.54
CA GLN A 373 15.94 8.06 -32.32
C GLN A 373 16.39 7.30 -31.06
N PHE A 374 16.27 5.96 -31.08
CA PHE A 374 16.71 5.14 -29.95
C PHE A 374 18.23 5.29 -29.73
N ASN A 375 19.05 5.11 -30.76
CA ASN A 375 20.50 5.17 -30.62
C ASN A 375 21.00 6.56 -30.19
N GLU A 376 20.40 7.64 -30.69
CA GLU A 376 20.70 9.00 -30.25
C GLU A 376 20.34 9.21 -28.77
N GLY A 377 19.13 8.79 -28.36
CA GLY A 377 18.69 8.88 -26.99
C GLY A 377 19.53 8.03 -26.03
N ALA A 378 19.81 6.79 -26.40
CA ALA A 378 20.63 5.89 -25.60
C ALA A 378 22.08 6.42 -25.44
N ARG A 379 22.66 7.03 -26.50
CA ARG A 379 23.98 7.64 -26.42
C ARG A 379 24.00 8.82 -25.44
N ALA A 380 22.93 9.64 -25.39
CA ALA A 380 22.84 10.77 -24.49
C ALA A 380 22.70 10.31 -22.99
N LEU A 381 22.23 9.09 -22.78
CA LEU A 381 22.06 8.48 -21.47
C LEU A 381 23.19 7.51 -21.07
N PHE A 382 24.20 7.35 -21.89
CA PHE A 382 25.27 6.39 -21.62
C PHE A 382 26.25 6.89 -20.57
N VAL A 383 26.55 6.02 -19.58
CA VAL A 383 27.60 6.25 -18.58
C VAL A 383 28.64 5.15 -18.70
N PRO A 384 29.93 5.51 -18.91
CA PRO A 384 31.02 4.53 -18.98
C PRO A 384 31.11 3.67 -17.72
N SER A 385 31.41 2.38 -17.89
CA SER A 385 31.38 1.40 -16.78
C SER A 385 32.26 1.82 -15.60
N HIS A 386 33.44 2.42 -15.84
CA HIS A 386 34.32 2.85 -14.75
C HIS A 386 33.75 4.03 -13.93
N GLU A 387 33.03 4.97 -14.59
CA GLU A 387 32.37 6.07 -13.88
C GLU A 387 31.16 5.53 -13.08
N LEU A 388 30.42 4.56 -13.64
CA LEU A 388 29.32 3.91 -12.95
C LEU A 388 29.81 3.09 -11.74
N ASP A 389 30.96 2.42 -11.86
CA ASP A 389 31.56 1.67 -10.74
C ASP A 389 31.97 2.60 -9.60
N GLU A 390 32.58 3.74 -9.90
CA GLU A 390 32.90 4.79 -8.92
C GLU A 390 31.62 5.31 -8.25
N ALA A 391 30.61 5.62 -9.05
CA ALA A 391 29.34 6.14 -8.55
C ALA A 391 28.63 5.14 -7.62
N VAL A 392 28.54 3.88 -8.02
CA VAL A 392 27.93 2.82 -7.22
C VAL A 392 28.67 2.60 -5.91
N ALA A 393 30.00 2.62 -5.92
CA ALA A 393 30.81 2.47 -4.72
C ALA A 393 30.55 3.58 -3.68
N LEU A 394 30.34 4.82 -4.14
CA LEU A 394 30.04 5.96 -3.27
C LEU A 394 28.60 5.94 -2.70
N LEU A 395 27.64 5.42 -3.46
CA LEU A 395 26.25 5.28 -3.00
C LEU A 395 26.03 4.05 -2.13
N ARG A 396 26.82 2.97 -2.32
CA ARG A 396 26.74 1.71 -1.59
C ARG A 396 27.60 1.68 -0.33
N ARG A 397 27.56 2.70 0.50
CA ARG A 397 28.35 2.77 1.74
C ARG A 397 27.69 2.10 2.94
N HIS A 398 26.78 1.15 2.72
CA HIS A 398 25.98 0.49 3.76
C HIS A 398 26.83 -0.14 4.87
N GLU A 399 27.88 -0.88 4.50
CA GLU A 399 28.77 -1.54 5.50
C GLU A 399 29.51 -0.52 6.36
N VAL A 400 30.10 0.51 5.70
CA VAL A 400 30.85 1.56 6.41
C VAL A 400 29.94 2.42 7.30
N GLN A 401 28.69 2.63 6.86
CA GLN A 401 27.69 3.43 7.56
C GLN A 401 26.86 2.59 8.55
N HIS A 402 27.06 1.28 8.60
CA HIS A 402 26.29 0.35 9.43
C HIS A 402 24.77 0.47 9.24
N ARG A 403 24.33 0.69 8.00
CA ARG A 403 22.90 0.80 7.62
C ARG A 403 22.46 -0.37 6.75
N PRO A 404 21.20 -0.84 6.84
CA PRO A 404 20.72 -1.92 5.97
C PRO A 404 20.68 -1.47 4.52
N LEU A 405 20.72 -2.42 3.59
CA LEU A 405 20.33 -2.17 2.20
C LEU A 405 18.85 -1.76 2.15
N GLU A 406 18.46 -1.01 1.14
CA GLU A 406 17.07 -0.58 0.96
C GLU A 406 16.11 -1.77 0.87
N ARG A 407 16.53 -2.88 0.23
CA ARG A 407 15.77 -4.14 0.15
C ARG A 407 15.56 -4.82 1.51
N ASP A 408 16.45 -4.58 2.46
CA ASP A 408 16.44 -5.21 3.80
C ASP A 408 15.86 -4.26 4.86
N HIS A 409 15.23 -3.15 4.46
CA HIS A 409 14.65 -2.19 5.39
C HIS A 409 13.52 -2.82 6.23
N ALA A 410 13.52 -2.54 7.52
CA ALA A 410 12.57 -3.13 8.47
C ALA A 410 11.09 -2.87 8.12
N LEU A 411 10.78 -1.73 7.48
CA LEU A 411 9.41 -1.45 7.04
C LEU A 411 8.95 -2.40 5.92
N ALA A 412 9.85 -2.81 5.01
CA ALA A 412 9.52 -3.76 3.95
C ALA A 412 9.32 -5.20 4.47
N HIS A 413 9.96 -5.51 5.60
CA HIS A 413 9.94 -6.84 6.23
C HIS A 413 9.40 -6.79 7.66
N ARG A 414 8.43 -5.89 7.92
CA ARG A 414 7.88 -5.68 9.25
C ARG A 414 7.33 -6.98 9.84
N GLN A 415 7.79 -7.26 11.07
CA GLN A 415 7.27 -8.35 11.90
C GLN A 415 6.66 -7.75 13.15
N VAL A 416 5.41 -8.06 13.42
CA VAL A 416 4.70 -7.62 14.62
C VAL A 416 4.39 -8.84 15.47
N ALA A 417 4.78 -8.83 16.72
CA ALA A 417 4.46 -9.94 17.63
C ALA A 417 2.94 -10.05 17.81
N ALA A 418 2.44 -11.27 17.86
CA ALA A 418 1.03 -11.51 18.16
C ALA A 418 0.64 -10.85 19.49
N PRO A 419 -0.48 -10.11 19.56
CA PRO A 419 -0.89 -9.43 20.76
C PRO A 419 -1.32 -10.42 21.84
N ARG A 420 -1.20 -10.00 23.09
CA ARG A 420 -1.83 -10.70 24.20
C ARG A 420 -3.36 -10.61 24.03
N LEU A 421 -4.02 -11.76 23.95
CA LEU A 421 -5.48 -11.86 23.83
C LEU A 421 -6.12 -12.06 25.22
N PRO A 422 -6.76 -11.04 25.82
CA PRO A 422 -7.44 -11.19 27.09
C PRO A 422 -8.56 -12.22 27.00
N VAL A 423 -8.89 -12.86 28.11
CA VAL A 423 -10.08 -13.72 28.19
C VAL A 423 -11.32 -12.83 28.08
N PRO A 424 -12.19 -13.05 27.07
CA PRO A 424 -13.35 -12.22 26.89
C PRO A 424 -14.48 -12.60 27.85
N GLN A 425 -15.48 -11.76 27.93
CA GLN A 425 -16.74 -12.09 28.58
C GLN A 425 -17.55 -12.96 27.61
N TRP A 426 -17.62 -14.25 27.93
CA TRP A 426 -18.46 -15.19 27.19
C TRP A 426 -19.90 -15.18 27.70
N HIS A 427 -20.86 -15.36 26.78
CA HIS A 427 -22.29 -15.45 27.09
C HIS A 427 -22.76 -16.91 27.11
N VAL A 428 -23.72 -17.22 27.98
CA VAL A 428 -24.23 -18.58 28.10
C VAL A 428 -25.19 -18.88 26.96
N ALA A 429 -24.94 -19.97 26.24
CA ALA A 429 -25.81 -20.40 25.15
C ALA A 429 -27.27 -20.65 25.65
N GLY A 430 -28.24 -20.20 24.87
CA GLY A 430 -29.66 -20.30 25.18
C GLY A 430 -30.17 -19.31 26.25
N GLN A 431 -29.32 -18.40 26.74
CA GLN A 431 -29.70 -17.41 27.75
C GLN A 431 -29.61 -15.98 27.23
N GLY A 432 -30.78 -15.35 27.09
CA GLY A 432 -30.89 -13.93 26.75
C GLY A 432 -30.52 -13.56 25.31
N GLU A 433 -30.62 -12.29 25.04
CA GLU A 433 -30.22 -11.67 23.78
C GLU A 433 -29.11 -10.60 24.04
N VAL A 434 -28.07 -10.60 23.23
CA VAL A 434 -26.94 -9.71 23.37
C VAL A 434 -26.60 -9.10 22.00
N SER A 435 -26.20 -7.84 21.98
CA SER A 435 -25.68 -7.22 20.77
C SER A 435 -24.28 -7.76 20.45
N PRO A 436 -24.06 -8.45 19.33
CA PRO A 436 -22.72 -8.90 18.94
C PRO A 436 -21.72 -7.76 18.77
N MET A 437 -22.17 -6.60 18.30
CA MET A 437 -21.32 -5.40 18.22
C MET A 437 -20.90 -4.90 19.61
N ALA A 438 -21.76 -4.91 20.61
CA ALA A 438 -21.40 -4.50 21.98
C ALA A 438 -20.41 -5.49 22.63
N ALA A 439 -20.54 -6.79 22.35
CA ALA A 439 -19.59 -7.80 22.83
C ALA A 439 -18.21 -7.64 22.14
N LEU A 440 -18.22 -7.36 20.83
CA LEU A 440 -17.01 -7.08 20.05
C LEU A 440 -16.31 -5.81 20.55
N ASP A 441 -17.07 -4.74 20.87
CA ASP A 441 -16.55 -3.48 21.45
C ASP A 441 -15.78 -3.75 22.74
N GLY A 442 -16.37 -4.45 23.69
CA GLY A 442 -15.72 -4.80 24.96
C GLY A 442 -14.46 -5.64 24.76
N ALA A 443 -14.49 -6.62 23.83
CA ALA A 443 -13.34 -7.45 23.52
C ALA A 443 -12.20 -6.65 22.86
N PHE A 444 -12.52 -5.73 21.94
CA PHE A 444 -11.52 -4.88 21.28
C PHE A 444 -10.91 -3.87 22.26
N ALA A 445 -11.72 -3.21 23.09
CA ALA A 445 -11.22 -2.29 24.11
C ALA A 445 -10.25 -3.00 25.08
N ALA A 446 -10.60 -4.21 25.54
CA ALA A 446 -9.73 -5.02 26.40
C ALA A 446 -8.43 -5.43 25.67
N LEU A 447 -8.51 -5.76 24.38
CA LEU A 447 -7.33 -6.09 23.57
C LEU A 447 -6.35 -4.90 23.49
N VAL A 448 -6.85 -3.71 23.22
CA VAL A 448 -6.02 -2.49 23.14
C VAL A 448 -5.37 -2.22 24.50
N GLN A 449 -6.11 -2.27 25.58
CA GLN A 449 -5.59 -2.04 26.93
C GLN A 449 -4.52 -3.06 27.35
N ALA A 450 -4.63 -4.32 26.89
CA ALA A 450 -3.66 -5.36 27.18
C ALA A 450 -2.36 -5.24 26.38
N ASN A 451 -2.33 -4.38 25.35
CA ASN A 451 -1.21 -4.25 24.40
C ASN A 451 -0.81 -2.77 24.16
N PRO A 452 -0.41 -2.04 25.22
CA PRO A 452 -0.12 -0.61 25.10
C PRO A 452 1.10 -0.29 24.20
N GLN A 453 1.92 -1.30 23.88
CA GLN A 453 3.05 -1.19 22.96
C GLN A 453 2.64 -1.14 21.49
N LEU A 454 1.41 -1.51 21.16
CA LEU A 454 0.89 -1.53 19.80
C LEU A 454 0.01 -0.31 19.55
N ARG A 455 0.36 0.50 18.57
CA ARG A 455 -0.43 1.68 18.20
C ARG A 455 -1.82 1.28 17.71
N PRO A 456 -2.94 1.67 18.38
CA PRO A 456 -4.27 1.42 17.85
C PRO A 456 -4.64 2.44 16.76
N ARG A 457 -5.42 2.00 15.77
CA ARG A 457 -6.12 2.85 14.80
C ARG A 457 -7.51 2.29 14.56
N VAL A 458 -8.51 3.11 14.81
CA VAL A 458 -9.91 2.80 14.49
C VAL A 458 -10.37 3.73 13.39
N GLY A 459 -10.66 3.18 12.22
CA GLY A 459 -11.26 3.90 11.10
C GLY A 459 -12.78 3.87 11.22
N ASN A 460 -13.43 5.03 11.21
CA ASN A 460 -14.89 5.12 11.25
C ASN A 460 -15.38 6.38 10.54
N PRO A 461 -16.37 6.31 9.66
CA PRO A 461 -16.88 7.50 8.97
C PRO A 461 -17.48 8.54 9.91
N ASP A 462 -18.32 8.15 10.91
CA ASP A 462 -18.94 9.06 11.91
C ASP A 462 -19.87 8.36 12.92
N GLU A 463 -20.09 7.06 12.80
CA GLU A 463 -21.21 6.40 13.49
C GLU A 463 -20.79 5.38 14.55
N LEU A 464 -19.60 5.50 15.15
CA LEU A 464 -19.03 4.48 16.02
C LEU A 464 -19.92 4.17 17.23
N ARG A 465 -20.44 5.19 17.92
CA ARG A 465 -21.33 5.03 19.06
C ARG A 465 -22.69 4.42 18.65
N SER A 466 -23.23 4.85 17.51
CA SER A 466 -24.48 4.28 16.98
C SER A 466 -24.31 2.82 16.58
N ASN A 467 -23.11 2.41 16.25
CA ASN A 467 -22.74 1.02 15.95
C ASN A 467 -22.35 0.21 17.19
N ARG A 468 -22.71 0.68 18.37
CA ARG A 468 -22.47 0.01 19.67
C ARG A 468 -20.99 -0.14 20.05
N MET A 469 -20.12 0.71 19.53
CA MET A 469 -18.68 0.75 19.85
C MET A 469 -18.34 1.88 20.84
N GLY A 470 -19.15 2.04 21.87
CA GLY A 470 -19.03 3.15 22.84
C GLY A 470 -17.81 3.04 23.74
N GLN A 471 -17.44 1.82 24.20
CA GLN A 471 -16.26 1.61 25.04
C GLN A 471 -14.97 1.93 24.29
N THR A 472 -14.86 1.49 23.03
CA THR A 472 -13.74 1.81 22.15
C THR A 472 -13.64 3.30 21.92
N LEU A 473 -14.76 3.99 21.65
CA LEU A 473 -14.75 5.45 21.45
C LEU A 473 -14.35 6.20 22.71
N ASP A 474 -14.86 5.81 23.87
CA ASP A 474 -14.52 6.47 25.14
C ASP A 474 -13.05 6.24 25.53
N LEU A 475 -12.48 5.09 25.19
CA LEU A 475 -11.06 4.75 25.39
C LEU A 475 -10.13 5.49 24.43
N LEU A 476 -10.44 5.47 23.13
CA LEU A 476 -9.52 5.89 22.07
C LEU A 476 -9.78 7.31 21.55
N LYS A 477 -10.99 7.81 21.70
CA LYS A 477 -11.46 9.15 21.32
C LYS A 477 -11.26 9.53 19.86
N HIS A 478 -12.12 10.38 19.34
CA HIS A 478 -11.96 10.98 18.02
C HIS A 478 -10.74 11.91 17.99
N ARG A 479 -9.95 11.83 16.92
CA ARG A 479 -8.80 12.71 16.70
C ARG A 479 -9.26 14.06 16.18
N VAL A 480 -9.07 15.11 16.96
CA VAL A 480 -9.45 16.49 16.64
C VAL A 480 -8.33 17.48 16.99
N PHE A 481 -8.41 18.72 16.51
CA PHE A 481 -7.45 19.77 16.89
C PHE A 481 -7.83 20.41 18.22
N THR A 482 -9.12 20.69 18.39
CA THR A 482 -9.66 21.34 19.59
C THR A 482 -10.80 20.49 20.12
N PRO A 483 -10.55 19.69 21.17
CA PRO A 483 -11.57 18.87 21.78
C PRO A 483 -12.72 19.69 22.34
N GLU A 484 -13.95 19.28 22.06
CA GLU A 484 -15.16 19.88 22.64
C GLU A 484 -15.49 19.23 23.99
N PRO A 485 -15.69 20.05 25.07
CA PRO A 485 -16.03 19.53 26.39
C PRO A 485 -17.29 18.67 26.37
N GLY A 486 -17.19 17.48 26.95
CA GLY A 486 -18.30 16.52 27.02
C GLY A 486 -18.43 15.56 25.85
N LEU A 487 -17.62 15.72 24.79
CA LEU A 487 -17.52 14.76 23.70
C LEU A 487 -16.31 13.81 23.88
N ALA A 488 -16.37 12.65 23.25
CA ALA A 488 -15.27 11.69 23.24
C ALA A 488 -14.22 12.10 22.20
N GLU A 489 -13.54 13.21 22.45
CA GLU A 489 -12.56 13.85 21.57
C GLU A 489 -11.22 14.04 22.27
N ALA A 490 -10.12 13.93 21.54
CA ALA A 490 -8.77 14.24 22.01
C ALA A 490 -7.85 14.63 20.84
N VAL A 491 -6.83 15.43 21.13
CA VAL A 491 -5.81 15.82 20.14
C VAL A 491 -5.04 14.60 19.67
N ASP A 492 -4.72 13.68 20.57
CA ASP A 492 -4.04 12.40 20.33
C ASP A 492 -4.99 11.21 20.12
N GLY A 493 -6.27 11.47 19.90
CA GLY A 493 -7.28 10.43 19.65
C GLY A 493 -6.84 9.42 18.60
N ALA A 494 -7.23 8.16 18.78
CA ALA A 494 -6.85 7.07 17.86
C ALA A 494 -8.00 6.66 16.90
N VAL A 495 -9.18 7.25 17.04
CA VAL A 495 -10.30 7.09 16.11
C VAL A 495 -10.18 8.14 15.01
N ILE A 496 -9.94 7.67 13.79
CA ILE A 496 -9.83 8.50 12.59
C ILE A 496 -11.20 8.57 11.92
N THR A 497 -11.72 9.79 11.78
CA THR A 497 -13.07 10.05 11.30
C THR A 497 -13.07 10.95 10.07
N ALA A 498 -13.70 10.49 9.01
CA ALA A 498 -14.05 11.24 7.83
C ALA A 498 -15.24 10.56 7.14
N LEU A 499 -16.19 11.32 6.59
CA LEU A 499 -17.28 10.77 5.79
C LEU A 499 -16.76 10.28 4.42
N ASN A 500 -15.67 9.53 4.48
CA ASN A 500 -14.97 8.92 3.36
C ASN A 500 -14.40 7.56 3.84
N GLU A 501 -15.08 6.51 3.48
CA GLU A 501 -14.75 5.14 3.89
C GLU A 501 -13.38 4.70 3.38
N GLU A 502 -12.98 5.15 2.19
CA GLU A 502 -11.65 4.87 1.62
C GLU A 502 -10.54 5.50 2.48
N ALA A 503 -10.71 6.75 2.90
CA ALA A 503 -9.72 7.43 3.74
C ALA A 503 -9.56 6.74 5.12
N VAL A 504 -10.67 6.35 5.76
CA VAL A 504 -10.60 5.74 7.09
C VAL A 504 -10.07 4.30 7.05
N VAL A 505 -10.36 3.52 6.01
CA VAL A 505 -9.74 2.19 5.85
C VAL A 505 -8.26 2.32 5.51
N SER A 506 -7.88 3.29 4.68
CA SER A 506 -6.47 3.53 4.33
C SER A 506 -5.62 3.92 5.54
N ALA A 507 -6.19 4.72 6.46
CA ALA A 507 -5.53 5.03 7.73
C ALA A 507 -5.24 3.79 8.58
N ALA A 508 -6.15 2.82 8.59
CA ALA A 508 -5.95 1.54 9.26
C ALA A 508 -4.94 0.65 8.50
N LEU A 509 -5.08 0.53 7.18
CA LEU A 509 -4.17 -0.25 6.34
C LEU A 509 -2.72 0.27 6.42
N GLY A 510 -2.53 1.58 6.51
CA GLY A 510 -1.23 2.20 6.67
C GLY A 510 -0.58 1.96 8.03
N ASN A 511 -1.32 1.56 9.06
CA ASN A 511 -0.80 1.28 10.40
C ASN A 511 -0.20 -0.13 10.52
N LYS A 512 0.83 -0.43 9.76
CA LYS A 512 1.46 -1.76 9.67
C LYS A 512 2.11 -2.26 10.97
N GLY A 513 2.38 -1.38 11.91
CA GLY A 513 3.00 -1.73 13.19
C GLY A 513 2.02 -1.80 14.37
N GLY A 514 0.71 -1.76 14.12
CA GLY A 514 -0.28 -1.59 15.17
C GLY A 514 -1.49 -2.52 15.10
N ILE A 515 -2.49 -2.20 15.92
CA ILE A 515 -3.79 -2.87 15.98
C ILE A 515 -4.82 -2.02 15.22
N ASN A 516 -5.49 -2.62 14.25
CA ASN A 516 -6.40 -1.91 13.34
C ASN A 516 -7.82 -2.46 13.41
N LEU A 517 -8.79 -1.56 13.46
CA LEU A 517 -10.21 -1.89 13.33
C LEU A 517 -10.88 -0.83 12.45
N VAL A 518 -11.68 -1.24 11.49
CA VAL A 518 -12.50 -0.34 10.68
C VAL A 518 -13.96 -0.71 10.85
N VAL A 519 -14.82 0.26 11.13
CA VAL A 519 -16.24 0.02 11.37
C VAL A 519 -17.06 0.96 10.51
N SER A 520 -17.96 0.42 9.71
CA SER A 520 -18.90 1.20 8.89
C SER A 520 -20.23 0.48 8.70
N TYR A 521 -21.26 1.19 8.25
CA TYR A 521 -22.49 0.58 7.77
C TYR A 521 -22.21 -0.27 6.54
N GLU A 522 -22.82 -1.44 6.47
CA GLU A 522 -22.62 -2.40 5.40
C GLU A 522 -22.81 -1.76 4.01
N ALA A 523 -23.89 -1.00 3.83
CA ALA A 523 -24.21 -0.36 2.55
C ALA A 523 -23.14 0.63 2.06
N PHE A 524 -22.44 1.31 2.97
CA PHE A 524 -21.42 2.31 2.60
C PHE A 524 -20.02 1.71 2.53
N ALA A 525 -19.82 0.59 3.18
CA ALA A 525 -18.52 -0.09 3.28
C ALA A 525 -17.95 -0.50 1.91
N VAL A 526 -18.76 -0.62 0.88
CA VAL A 526 -18.32 -0.92 -0.49
C VAL A 526 -17.28 0.08 -1.02
N LYS A 527 -17.30 1.32 -0.55
CA LYS A 527 -16.29 2.34 -0.90
C LYS A 527 -14.88 2.00 -0.40
N MET A 528 -14.73 1.09 0.53
CA MET A 528 -13.44 0.58 1.02
C MET A 528 -12.80 -0.45 0.08
N LEU A 529 -13.57 -1.00 -0.85
CA LEU A 529 -13.16 -2.15 -1.66
C LEU A 529 -11.87 -1.92 -2.42
N GLY A 530 -11.69 -0.73 -3.01
CA GLY A 530 -10.50 -0.38 -3.77
C GLY A 530 -9.22 -0.51 -2.93
N ALA A 531 -9.18 0.17 -1.79
CA ALA A 531 -8.03 0.16 -0.88
C ALA A 531 -7.77 -1.24 -0.28
N LEU A 532 -8.81 -1.94 0.16
CA LEU A 532 -8.69 -3.31 0.68
C LEU A 532 -8.12 -4.26 -0.36
N ARG A 533 -8.64 -4.22 -1.59
CA ARG A 533 -8.21 -5.08 -2.68
C ARG A 533 -6.77 -4.83 -3.09
N GLN A 534 -6.36 -3.57 -3.17
CA GLN A 534 -4.97 -3.17 -3.44
C GLN A 534 -4.01 -3.85 -2.45
N GLU A 535 -4.30 -3.74 -1.17
CA GLU A 535 -3.45 -4.30 -0.12
C GLU A 535 -3.51 -5.84 -0.08
N MET A 536 -4.67 -6.45 -0.38
CA MET A 536 -4.79 -7.91 -0.50
C MET A 536 -3.91 -8.46 -1.62
N LEU A 537 -3.88 -7.80 -2.78
CA LEU A 537 -3.02 -8.18 -3.90
C LEU A 537 -1.55 -8.13 -3.49
N PHE A 538 -1.13 -7.05 -2.83
CA PHE A 538 0.24 -6.91 -2.35
C PHE A 538 0.60 -8.00 -1.32
N ALA A 539 -0.27 -8.24 -0.33
CA ALA A 539 -0.08 -9.28 0.68
C ALA A 539 0.02 -10.69 0.05
N ARG A 540 -0.83 -10.95 -0.95
CA ARG A 540 -0.81 -12.21 -1.69
C ARG A 540 0.50 -12.39 -2.45
N HIS A 541 0.97 -11.37 -3.15
CA HIS A 541 2.23 -11.40 -3.87
C HIS A 541 3.43 -11.58 -2.93
N GLN A 542 3.42 -10.97 -1.74
CA GLN A 542 4.44 -11.22 -0.71
C GLN A 542 4.48 -12.69 -0.30
N ALA A 543 3.31 -13.27 -0.05
CA ALA A 543 3.21 -14.67 0.31
C ALA A 543 3.70 -15.61 -0.82
N GLN A 544 3.40 -15.28 -2.08
CA GLN A 544 3.91 -16.00 -3.27
C GLN A 544 5.43 -15.84 -3.44
N ALA A 545 5.98 -14.68 -3.11
CA ALA A 545 7.42 -14.44 -3.14
C ALA A 545 8.18 -15.17 -2.02
N GLY A 546 7.49 -15.82 -1.08
CA GLY A 546 8.11 -16.53 0.06
C GLY A 546 8.41 -15.64 1.27
N THR A 547 7.91 -14.41 1.28
CA THR A 547 8.04 -13.43 2.37
C THR A 547 6.66 -12.97 2.84
N PRO A 548 5.83 -13.86 3.43
CA PRO A 548 4.48 -13.50 3.84
C PRO A 548 4.49 -12.29 4.78
N PRO A 549 3.45 -11.43 4.72
CA PRO A 549 3.37 -10.27 5.58
C PRO A 549 3.42 -10.63 7.07
N GLY A 550 4.23 -9.91 7.84
CA GLY A 550 4.36 -10.08 9.28
C GLY A 550 3.60 -9.06 10.12
N TRP A 551 2.79 -8.19 9.50
CA TRP A 551 1.89 -7.27 10.20
C TRP A 551 0.60 -7.99 10.63
N LEU A 552 -0.02 -7.51 11.72
CA LEU A 552 -1.26 -8.08 12.24
C LEU A 552 -2.40 -7.94 11.22
N SER A 553 -3.23 -8.95 11.11
CA SER A 553 -4.38 -8.93 10.21
C SER A 553 -5.27 -7.72 10.46
N VAL A 554 -5.82 -7.16 9.39
CA VAL A 554 -6.71 -6.00 9.45
C VAL A 554 -8.16 -6.46 9.57
N VAL A 555 -8.88 -5.90 10.53
CA VAL A 555 -10.30 -6.22 10.77
C VAL A 555 -11.17 -5.09 10.26
N THR A 556 -12.08 -5.41 9.35
CA THR A 556 -13.15 -4.53 8.86
C THR A 556 -14.50 -5.07 9.34
N VAL A 557 -15.31 -4.24 9.96
CA VAL A 557 -16.64 -4.59 10.45
C VAL A 557 -17.69 -3.85 9.63
N ALA A 558 -18.49 -4.61 8.91
CA ALA A 558 -19.71 -4.15 8.25
C ALA A 558 -20.89 -4.41 9.22
N THR A 559 -21.52 -3.35 9.69
CA THR A 559 -22.62 -3.43 10.66
C THR A 559 -23.77 -2.52 10.28
N SER A 560 -24.80 -2.39 11.12
CA SER A 560 -26.06 -1.76 10.69
C SER A 560 -26.52 -2.33 9.34
N HIS A 561 -26.41 -3.64 9.22
CA HIS A 561 -26.42 -4.35 7.96
C HIS A 561 -27.84 -4.48 7.35
N THR A 562 -27.89 -4.99 6.15
CA THR A 562 -29.08 -5.11 5.28
C THR A 562 -30.36 -5.56 6.03
N TRP A 563 -30.26 -6.55 6.92
CA TRP A 563 -31.43 -7.10 7.62
C TRP A 563 -31.85 -6.30 8.86
N GLU A 564 -31.12 -5.25 9.23
CA GLU A 564 -31.43 -4.37 10.37
C GLU A 564 -31.98 -3.00 9.98
N ASN A 565 -31.73 -2.53 8.77
CA ASN A 565 -31.99 -1.16 8.34
C ASN A 565 -33.26 -0.97 7.50
N GLY A 566 -34.31 -1.78 7.73
CA GLY A 566 -35.55 -1.67 6.98
C GLY A 566 -36.21 -0.29 6.96
N LYS A 567 -36.00 0.53 8.01
CA LYS A 567 -36.53 1.91 8.08
C LYS A 567 -35.85 2.90 7.12
N ASN A 568 -34.64 2.61 6.67
CA ASN A 568 -33.86 3.48 5.78
C ASN A 568 -33.95 3.01 4.32
N GLU A 569 -34.86 2.07 4.04
CA GLU A 569 -35.13 1.55 2.68
C GLU A 569 -33.88 0.97 2.01
N GLN A 570 -33.90 0.90 0.68
CA GLN A 570 -32.83 0.31 -0.14
C GLN A 570 -31.49 1.05 -0.03
N SER A 571 -31.49 2.34 0.32
CA SER A 571 -30.27 3.13 0.45
C SER A 571 -29.28 2.59 1.50
N HIS A 572 -29.76 1.78 2.44
CA HIS A 572 -28.96 1.18 3.52
C HIS A 572 -28.98 -0.36 3.50
N GLN A 573 -29.33 -0.96 2.36
CA GLN A 573 -29.47 -2.41 2.20
C GLN A 573 -28.60 -2.92 1.05
N ASP A 574 -27.28 -3.01 1.26
CA ASP A 574 -26.35 -3.47 0.23
C ASP A 574 -25.22 -4.35 0.82
N PRO A 575 -25.23 -5.67 0.55
CA PRO A 575 -24.18 -6.60 0.97
C PRO A 575 -22.97 -6.64 0.02
N THR A 576 -22.84 -5.73 -0.93
CA THR A 576 -21.86 -5.80 -2.04
C THR A 576 -20.42 -5.92 -1.56
N LEU A 577 -20.01 -5.26 -0.45
CA LEU A 577 -18.63 -5.38 0.03
C LEU A 577 -18.27 -6.83 0.35
N ALA A 578 -19.09 -7.50 1.17
CA ALA A 578 -18.84 -8.89 1.56
C ALA A 578 -18.84 -9.84 0.34
N GLU A 579 -19.81 -9.65 -0.56
CA GLU A 579 -19.92 -10.43 -1.81
C GLU A 579 -18.69 -10.25 -2.72
N ALA A 580 -18.21 -9.01 -2.88
CA ALA A 580 -17.01 -8.72 -3.68
C ALA A 580 -15.76 -9.32 -3.06
N LEU A 581 -15.59 -9.19 -1.75
CA LEU A 581 -14.43 -9.73 -1.02
C LEU A 581 -14.39 -11.26 -0.98
N LEU A 582 -15.55 -11.93 -1.02
CA LEU A 582 -15.63 -13.38 -1.24
C LEU A 582 -15.19 -13.79 -2.65
N GLY A 583 -15.12 -12.85 -3.59
CA GLY A 583 -14.50 -13.05 -4.90
C GLY A 583 -12.97 -13.13 -4.85
N GLU A 584 -12.34 -12.58 -3.82
CA GLU A 584 -10.88 -12.62 -3.62
C GLU A 584 -10.44 -14.00 -3.09
N MET A 585 -9.12 -14.21 -2.95
CA MET A 585 -8.54 -15.48 -2.49
C MET A 585 -8.83 -15.69 -1.00
N SER A 586 -9.49 -16.79 -0.65
CA SER A 586 -10.05 -17.03 0.69
C SER A 586 -8.98 -17.19 1.78
N ASP A 587 -7.75 -17.56 1.44
CA ASP A 587 -6.62 -17.62 2.38
C ASP A 587 -6.10 -16.23 2.78
N THR A 588 -6.45 -15.18 2.04
CA THR A 588 -6.04 -13.79 2.28
C THR A 588 -7.23 -12.92 2.68
N SER A 589 -8.37 -13.07 1.99
CA SER A 589 -9.63 -12.33 2.24
C SER A 589 -10.61 -13.23 2.98
N ARG A 590 -10.70 -13.06 4.30
CA ARG A 590 -11.59 -13.80 5.20
C ARG A 590 -12.89 -13.03 5.42
N VAL A 591 -14.02 -13.55 4.97
CA VAL A 591 -15.34 -12.91 5.16
C VAL A 591 -16.21 -13.80 6.04
N LEU A 592 -16.55 -13.28 7.21
CA LEU A 592 -17.31 -14.01 8.23
C LEU A 592 -18.64 -13.32 8.56
N PHE A 593 -19.63 -14.13 8.83
CA PHE A 593 -20.98 -13.72 9.23
C PHE A 593 -21.29 -14.23 10.66
N PRO A 594 -20.76 -13.57 11.70
CA PRO A 594 -21.05 -13.93 13.09
C PRO A 594 -22.55 -14.00 13.38
N VAL A 595 -22.97 -15.03 14.13
CA VAL A 595 -24.38 -15.31 14.36
C VAL A 595 -24.88 -14.91 15.76
N ASP A 596 -23.94 -14.66 16.68
CA ASP A 596 -24.18 -14.18 18.03
C ASP A 596 -22.96 -13.48 18.63
N ALA A 597 -23.06 -13.04 19.88
CA ALA A 597 -21.98 -12.35 20.57
C ALA A 597 -20.70 -13.20 20.70
N ASN A 598 -20.83 -14.49 21.00
CA ASN A 598 -19.68 -15.37 21.18
C ASN A 598 -18.93 -15.60 19.86
N SER A 599 -19.64 -15.82 18.77
CA SER A 599 -19.01 -15.99 17.44
C SER A 599 -18.36 -14.71 16.92
N ALA A 600 -18.92 -13.52 17.24
CA ALA A 600 -18.28 -12.24 16.89
C ALA A 600 -16.96 -12.03 17.64
N VAL A 601 -16.94 -12.31 18.94
CA VAL A 601 -15.74 -12.24 19.78
C VAL A 601 -14.71 -13.30 19.37
N ALA A 602 -15.12 -14.54 19.09
CA ALA A 602 -14.23 -15.59 18.60
C ALA A 602 -13.56 -15.19 17.27
N ALA A 603 -14.33 -14.64 16.32
CA ALA A 603 -13.82 -14.16 15.05
C ALA A 603 -12.78 -13.01 15.21
N LEU A 604 -13.08 -12.03 16.07
CA LEU A 604 -12.17 -10.94 16.39
C LEU A 604 -10.83 -11.45 16.97
N ARG A 605 -10.90 -12.40 17.91
CA ARG A 605 -9.71 -13.02 18.52
C ARG A 605 -8.88 -13.80 17.51
N ALA A 606 -9.51 -14.58 16.66
CA ALA A 606 -8.85 -15.33 15.60
C ALA A 606 -8.16 -14.41 14.60
N ALA A 607 -8.79 -13.29 14.24
CA ALA A 607 -8.20 -12.29 13.37
C ALA A 607 -6.88 -11.71 13.93
N TYR A 608 -6.87 -11.30 15.21
CA TYR A 608 -5.65 -10.74 15.81
C TYR A 608 -4.62 -11.80 16.24
N ALA A 609 -4.96 -13.09 16.22
CA ALA A 609 -4.00 -14.18 16.30
C ALA A 609 -3.29 -14.47 14.96
N SER A 610 -3.70 -13.84 13.86
CA SER A 610 -3.20 -14.08 12.51
C SER A 610 -2.45 -12.86 11.96
N HIS A 611 -1.67 -13.09 10.89
CA HIS A 611 -0.88 -12.07 10.21
C HIS A 611 -1.19 -12.03 8.71
N GLY A 612 -1.12 -10.84 8.13
CA GLY A 612 -1.16 -10.65 6.69
C GLY A 612 -2.50 -10.95 6.01
N GLN A 613 -3.59 -11.06 6.79
CA GLN A 613 -4.93 -11.34 6.28
C GLN A 613 -5.87 -10.14 6.48
N PHE A 614 -6.98 -10.17 5.75
CA PHE A 614 -8.05 -9.17 5.83
C PHE A 614 -9.32 -9.89 6.29
N TRP A 615 -9.79 -9.53 7.48
CA TRP A 615 -10.97 -10.13 8.07
C TRP A 615 -12.15 -9.15 7.99
N THR A 616 -13.13 -9.47 7.17
CA THR A 616 -14.38 -8.71 7.07
C THR A 616 -15.46 -9.42 7.84
N LEU A 617 -15.95 -8.78 8.92
CA LEU A 617 -16.96 -9.32 9.80
C LEU A 617 -18.29 -8.59 9.55
N VAL A 618 -19.31 -9.31 9.10
CA VAL A 618 -20.67 -8.77 8.93
C VAL A 618 -21.45 -9.02 10.20
N VAL A 619 -21.54 -8.02 11.08
CA VAL A 619 -21.95 -8.19 12.49
C VAL A 619 -23.26 -7.45 12.77
N PRO A 620 -24.31 -8.11 13.32
CA PRO A 620 -25.52 -7.43 13.74
C PRO A 620 -25.26 -6.52 14.96
N LYS A 621 -25.83 -5.31 14.92
CA LYS A 621 -25.76 -4.39 16.06
C LYS A 621 -26.91 -4.51 17.04
N ARG A 622 -28.06 -5.05 16.59
CA ARG A 622 -29.18 -5.35 17.47
C ARG A 622 -28.88 -6.59 18.30
N ALA A 623 -29.54 -6.70 19.44
CA ALA A 623 -29.46 -7.89 20.26
C ALA A 623 -30.03 -9.09 19.50
N VAL A 624 -29.32 -10.21 19.55
CA VAL A 624 -29.71 -11.51 19.00
C VAL A 624 -29.53 -12.58 20.08
N ALA A 625 -30.26 -13.69 19.97
CA ALA A 625 -30.16 -14.78 20.92
C ALA A 625 -28.76 -15.40 20.95
N SER A 626 -28.23 -15.68 22.13
CA SER A 626 -26.99 -16.43 22.34
C SER A 626 -27.17 -17.88 21.93
N GLN A 627 -26.68 -18.26 20.73
CA GLN A 627 -26.90 -19.60 20.17
C GLN A 627 -25.77 -20.58 20.55
N LEU A 628 -24.57 -20.10 20.72
CA LEU A 628 -23.35 -20.91 20.85
C LEU A 628 -22.69 -20.72 22.22
N SER A 629 -22.12 -21.79 22.78
CA SER A 629 -21.15 -21.65 23.86
C SER A 629 -19.83 -21.06 23.36
N ALA A 630 -18.94 -20.66 24.25
CA ALA A 630 -17.60 -20.19 23.90
C ALA A 630 -16.84 -21.20 23.00
N GLU A 631 -16.83 -22.46 23.44
CA GLU A 631 -16.15 -23.54 22.71
C GLU A 631 -16.75 -23.79 21.31
N GLN A 632 -18.08 -23.76 21.21
CA GLN A 632 -18.78 -23.91 19.93
C GLN A 632 -18.48 -22.73 18.99
N ALA A 633 -18.42 -21.52 19.52
CA ALA A 633 -18.09 -20.32 18.74
C ALA A 633 -16.64 -20.36 18.21
N GLU A 634 -15.68 -20.76 19.04
CA GLU A 634 -14.28 -20.93 18.62
C GLU A 634 -14.16 -22.02 17.54
N ARG A 635 -14.82 -23.16 17.70
CA ARG A 635 -14.85 -24.23 16.68
C ARG A 635 -15.52 -23.78 15.38
N LEU A 636 -16.62 -23.03 15.47
CA LEU A 636 -17.32 -22.50 14.30
C LEU A 636 -16.38 -21.60 13.46
N VAL A 637 -15.61 -20.72 14.12
CA VAL A 637 -14.64 -19.85 13.44
C VAL A 637 -13.47 -20.65 12.85
N ASP A 638 -12.97 -21.64 13.58
CA ASP A 638 -11.88 -22.50 13.12
C ASP A 638 -12.28 -23.33 11.89
N GLN A 639 -13.47 -23.92 11.90
CA GLN A 639 -13.95 -24.80 10.84
C GLN A 639 -14.71 -24.10 9.73
N GLY A 640 -15.15 -22.85 9.92
CA GLY A 640 -15.97 -22.08 8.99
C GLY A 640 -17.45 -22.47 8.99
N GLY A 641 -17.82 -23.58 9.63
CA GLY A 641 -19.18 -24.07 9.75
C GLY A 641 -19.37 -25.02 10.94
N TRP A 642 -20.59 -25.13 11.44
CA TRP A 642 -20.96 -25.98 12.58
C TRP A 642 -22.40 -26.49 12.47
N VAL A 643 -22.64 -27.77 12.81
CA VAL A 643 -24.00 -28.35 12.91
C VAL A 643 -24.62 -27.88 14.20
N VAL A 644 -25.51 -26.88 14.15
CA VAL A 644 -26.17 -26.29 15.31
C VAL A 644 -27.32 -27.20 15.81
N LYS A 645 -27.99 -27.84 14.89
CA LYS A 645 -29.05 -28.82 15.18
C LYS A 645 -28.75 -30.13 14.44
N PRO A 646 -28.20 -31.13 15.14
CA PRO A 646 -27.91 -32.42 14.54
C PRO A 646 -29.21 -33.23 14.33
N CYS A 647 -29.20 -34.08 13.32
CA CYS A 647 -30.24 -35.03 13.02
C CYS A 647 -29.62 -36.23 12.29
N ASP A 648 -29.93 -37.45 12.75
CA ASP A 648 -29.49 -38.67 12.06
C ASP A 648 -30.29 -38.87 10.78
N ALA A 649 -29.60 -38.96 9.64
CA ALA A 649 -30.17 -39.11 8.31
C ALA A 649 -31.31 -38.11 8.02
N PRO A 650 -31.05 -36.81 7.96
CA PRO A 650 -32.08 -35.80 7.76
C PRO A 650 -32.72 -35.90 6.38
N ASP A 651 -34.01 -35.63 6.29
CA ASP A 651 -34.73 -35.46 5.03
C ASP A 651 -34.47 -34.05 4.44
N VAL A 652 -34.34 -33.07 5.36
CA VAL A 652 -34.12 -31.66 5.03
C VAL A 652 -32.89 -31.12 5.78
N LEU A 653 -32.00 -30.50 5.06
CA LEU A 653 -30.90 -29.72 5.61
C LEU A 653 -31.14 -28.22 5.36
N LEU A 654 -31.20 -27.46 6.45
CA LEU A 654 -31.21 -25.99 6.40
C LEU A 654 -29.79 -25.47 6.64
N VAL A 655 -29.25 -24.71 5.72
CA VAL A 655 -27.93 -24.06 5.83
C VAL A 655 -28.13 -22.57 6.04
N ALA A 656 -27.63 -22.04 7.15
CA ALA A 656 -27.79 -20.64 7.52
C ALA A 656 -26.47 -19.88 7.43
N ILE A 657 -26.46 -18.74 6.73
CA ILE A 657 -25.33 -17.80 6.63
C ILE A 657 -25.82 -16.45 7.17
N GLY A 658 -25.43 -16.11 8.40
CA GLY A 658 -25.83 -14.89 9.09
C GLY A 658 -26.75 -15.13 10.29
N ALA A 659 -26.81 -14.16 11.20
CA ALA A 659 -27.50 -14.28 12.50
C ALA A 659 -29.03 -14.44 12.38
N TYR A 660 -29.65 -13.56 11.60
CA TYR A 660 -31.11 -13.63 11.39
C TYR A 660 -31.51 -14.84 10.57
N GLN A 661 -30.66 -15.24 9.63
CA GLN A 661 -30.82 -16.45 8.82
C GLN A 661 -30.79 -17.71 9.69
N LEU A 662 -29.86 -17.78 10.65
CA LEU A 662 -29.82 -18.89 11.60
C LEU A 662 -31.07 -18.95 12.47
N GLN A 663 -31.53 -17.81 12.98
CA GLN A 663 -32.78 -17.72 13.75
C GLN A 663 -33.97 -18.27 12.96
N GLN A 664 -34.11 -17.82 11.69
CA GLN A 664 -35.22 -18.27 10.84
C GLN A 664 -35.10 -19.76 10.45
N ALA A 665 -33.89 -20.24 10.20
CA ALA A 665 -33.64 -21.65 9.92
C ALA A 665 -34.03 -22.56 11.10
N LEU A 666 -33.69 -22.16 12.33
CA LEU A 666 -34.08 -22.89 13.54
C LEU A 666 -35.61 -22.90 13.78
N LEU A 667 -36.29 -21.78 13.47
CA LEU A 667 -37.76 -21.73 13.51
C LEU A 667 -38.39 -22.62 12.43
N ALA A 668 -37.86 -22.59 11.22
CA ALA A 668 -38.32 -23.43 10.12
C ALA A 668 -38.11 -24.92 10.42
N ALA A 669 -36.96 -25.28 11.01
CA ALA A 669 -36.69 -26.66 11.42
C ALA A 669 -37.74 -27.20 12.39
N ARG A 670 -38.13 -26.42 13.41
CA ARG A 670 -39.20 -26.80 14.36
C ARG A 670 -40.55 -27.04 13.66
N ARG A 671 -40.89 -26.20 12.67
CA ARG A 671 -42.13 -26.35 11.89
C ARG A 671 -42.10 -27.58 11.00
N LEU A 672 -40.99 -27.86 10.36
CA LEU A 672 -40.78 -29.04 9.55
C LEU A 672 -40.85 -30.33 10.37
N GLU A 673 -40.27 -30.34 11.57
CA GLU A 673 -40.38 -31.47 12.51
C GLU A 673 -41.80 -31.70 12.99
N ALA A 674 -42.52 -30.62 13.27
CA ALA A 674 -43.94 -30.72 13.63
C ALA A 674 -44.79 -31.28 12.45
N ALA A 675 -44.35 -31.13 11.22
CA ALA A 675 -44.94 -31.70 10.01
C ALA A 675 -44.41 -33.11 9.68
N GLY A 676 -43.51 -33.68 10.50
CA GLY A 676 -43.00 -35.04 10.38
C GLY A 676 -41.70 -35.21 9.56
N HIS A 677 -41.02 -34.10 9.22
CA HIS A 677 -39.75 -34.16 8.50
C HIS A 677 -38.53 -34.13 9.43
N ARG A 678 -37.58 -35.03 9.26
CA ARG A 678 -36.30 -35.03 9.99
C ARG A 678 -35.43 -33.90 9.46
N THR A 679 -35.09 -32.94 10.31
CA THR A 679 -34.45 -31.71 9.89
C THR A 679 -33.15 -31.45 10.65
N ALA A 680 -32.05 -31.25 9.93
CA ALA A 680 -30.78 -30.75 10.45
C ALA A 680 -30.60 -29.25 10.11
N VAL A 681 -29.83 -28.54 10.94
CA VAL A 681 -29.44 -27.13 10.69
C VAL A 681 -27.93 -26.97 10.82
N THR A 682 -27.32 -26.52 9.74
CA THR A 682 -25.89 -26.16 9.69
C THR A 682 -25.73 -24.64 9.62
N CYS A 683 -24.92 -24.09 10.50
CA CYS A 683 -24.49 -22.70 10.46
C CYS A 683 -23.17 -22.61 9.68
N VAL A 684 -23.08 -21.71 8.72
CA VAL A 684 -21.87 -21.37 7.98
C VAL A 684 -21.49 -19.93 8.33
N ILE A 685 -20.37 -19.76 9.02
CA ILE A 685 -19.86 -18.43 9.38
C ILE A 685 -18.94 -17.89 8.28
N GLU A 686 -18.18 -18.74 7.60
CA GLU A 686 -17.20 -18.37 6.59
C GLU A 686 -17.41 -19.13 5.27
N PRO A 687 -18.27 -18.61 4.38
CA PRO A 687 -18.61 -19.29 3.12
C PRO A 687 -17.40 -19.55 2.20
N GLY A 688 -16.39 -18.66 2.25
CA GLY A 688 -15.16 -18.82 1.47
C GLY A 688 -14.40 -20.12 1.73
N ARG A 689 -14.60 -20.77 2.87
CA ARG A 689 -14.02 -22.08 3.21
C ARG A 689 -14.61 -23.25 2.39
N PHE A 690 -15.77 -23.09 1.82
CA PHE A 690 -16.51 -24.17 1.19
C PHE A 690 -16.48 -24.13 -0.35
N ARG A 691 -15.80 -23.14 -0.91
CA ARG A 691 -15.62 -22.97 -2.35
C ARG A 691 -14.67 -24.02 -2.94
N ALA A 692 -14.73 -24.19 -4.26
CA ALA A 692 -13.69 -24.91 -4.99
C ALA A 692 -12.39 -24.07 -4.97
N PRO A 693 -11.25 -24.64 -4.56
CA PRO A 693 -9.98 -23.92 -4.51
C PRO A 693 -9.51 -23.56 -5.92
N ARG A 694 -8.84 -22.40 -6.04
CA ARG A 694 -8.36 -21.88 -7.31
C ARG A 694 -6.85 -22.08 -7.51
N ASP A 695 -6.11 -22.30 -6.41
CA ASP A 695 -4.68 -22.64 -6.41
C ASP A 695 -4.31 -23.49 -5.18
N GLU A 696 -3.03 -23.88 -5.07
CA GLU A 696 -2.51 -24.73 -4.00
C GLU A 696 -2.66 -24.09 -2.62
N ARG A 697 -2.46 -22.78 -2.49
CA ARG A 697 -2.57 -22.09 -1.19
C ARG A 697 -4.03 -22.05 -0.72
N GLU A 698 -4.94 -21.78 -1.62
CA GLU A 698 -6.37 -21.82 -1.29
C GLU A 698 -6.84 -23.26 -1.02
N GLN A 699 -6.23 -24.27 -1.66
CA GLN A 699 -6.49 -25.69 -1.39
C GLN A 699 -6.17 -26.06 0.08
N ASP A 700 -5.07 -25.54 0.61
CA ASP A 700 -4.70 -25.79 2.02
C ASP A 700 -5.65 -25.10 3.01
N PHE A 701 -6.33 -24.04 2.55
CA PHE A 701 -7.22 -23.22 3.39
C PHE A 701 -8.67 -23.72 3.40
N VAL A 702 -9.20 -24.19 2.26
CA VAL A 702 -10.61 -24.61 2.14
C VAL A 702 -10.89 -25.93 2.87
N ALA A 703 -12.14 -26.11 3.26
CA ALA A 703 -12.59 -27.32 3.97
C ALA A 703 -12.40 -28.57 3.08
N GLY A 704 -11.81 -29.61 3.67
CA GLY A 704 -11.66 -30.91 3.02
C GLY A 704 -12.98 -31.67 2.94
N ASP A 705 -13.03 -32.72 2.12
CA ASP A 705 -14.26 -33.50 1.82
C ASP A 705 -14.89 -34.15 3.06
N GLN A 706 -14.08 -34.53 4.06
CA GLN A 706 -14.60 -35.08 5.30
C GLN A 706 -15.41 -34.03 6.08
N ALA A 707 -14.91 -32.78 6.17
CA ALA A 707 -15.62 -31.69 6.82
C ALA A 707 -16.89 -31.31 6.03
N LEU A 708 -16.83 -31.33 4.69
CA LEU A 708 -18.01 -31.11 3.85
C LEU A 708 -19.09 -32.14 4.11
N ARG A 709 -18.77 -33.45 4.12
CA ARG A 709 -19.75 -34.51 4.39
C ARG A 709 -20.34 -34.42 5.82
N ALA A 710 -19.55 -33.98 6.80
CA ALA A 710 -20.01 -33.81 8.16
C ALA A 710 -21.01 -32.65 8.30
N LEU A 711 -20.77 -31.54 7.59
CA LEU A 711 -21.60 -30.34 7.63
C LEU A 711 -22.82 -30.41 6.71
N PHE A 712 -22.67 -31.11 5.57
CA PHE A 712 -23.66 -31.19 4.50
C PHE A 712 -23.92 -32.65 4.11
N PRO A 713 -24.62 -33.44 4.97
CA PRO A 713 -24.82 -34.87 4.76
C PRO A 713 -25.56 -35.16 3.44
N GLU A 714 -25.05 -36.10 2.68
CA GLU A 714 -25.63 -36.53 1.38
C GLU A 714 -27.03 -37.17 1.53
N THR A 715 -27.36 -37.61 2.71
CA THR A 715 -28.69 -38.18 3.04
C THR A 715 -29.82 -37.19 2.96
N ALA A 716 -29.54 -35.88 3.08
CA ALA A 716 -30.55 -34.84 2.98
C ALA A 716 -31.02 -34.68 1.53
N ALA A 717 -32.24 -35.13 1.25
CA ALA A 717 -32.87 -35.07 -0.06
C ALA A 717 -33.16 -33.61 -0.50
N VAL A 718 -33.38 -32.73 0.48
CA VAL A 718 -33.66 -31.31 0.25
C VAL A 718 -32.63 -30.49 1.03
N ARG A 719 -31.96 -29.58 0.36
CA ARG A 719 -31.05 -28.60 0.95
C ARG A 719 -31.53 -27.19 0.68
N VAL A 720 -31.70 -26.40 1.72
CA VAL A 720 -32.13 -25.00 1.60
C VAL A 720 -31.08 -24.10 2.23
N ILE A 721 -30.53 -23.17 1.46
CA ILE A 721 -29.58 -22.18 1.94
C ILE A 721 -30.33 -20.87 2.23
N VAL A 722 -30.26 -20.41 3.46
CA VAL A 722 -30.80 -19.12 3.92
C VAL A 722 -29.60 -18.19 4.15
N SER A 723 -29.38 -17.27 3.23
CA SER A 723 -28.16 -16.46 3.17
C SER A 723 -28.41 -15.00 3.48
N HIS A 724 -27.43 -14.35 4.11
CA HIS A 724 -27.32 -12.90 4.22
C HIS A 724 -27.13 -12.24 2.85
N MET A 725 -26.35 -12.90 2.00
CA MET A 725 -25.99 -12.45 0.65
C MET A 725 -27.07 -12.75 -0.38
N ARG A 726 -26.92 -12.16 -1.55
CA ARG A 726 -27.72 -12.48 -2.74
C ARG A 726 -27.53 -13.96 -3.15
N PRO A 727 -28.51 -14.57 -3.85
CA PRO A 727 -28.42 -15.96 -4.26
C PRO A 727 -27.23 -16.28 -5.16
N GLU A 728 -26.91 -15.42 -6.12
CA GLU A 728 -25.91 -15.68 -7.16
C GLU A 728 -24.49 -15.87 -6.59
N PRO A 729 -23.93 -14.99 -5.73
CA PRO A 729 -22.66 -15.25 -5.07
C PRO A 729 -22.69 -16.49 -4.18
N THR A 730 -23.80 -16.67 -3.46
CA THR A 730 -23.96 -17.81 -2.52
C THR A 730 -23.89 -19.15 -3.28
N LEU A 731 -24.63 -19.30 -4.38
CA LEU A 731 -24.62 -20.51 -5.21
C LEU A 731 -23.24 -20.77 -5.80
N GLY A 732 -22.56 -19.73 -6.27
CA GLY A 732 -21.19 -19.85 -6.80
C GLY A 732 -20.18 -20.38 -5.77
N LEU A 733 -20.24 -19.91 -4.53
CA LEU A 733 -19.36 -20.35 -3.44
C LEU A 733 -19.66 -21.78 -2.99
N MET A 734 -20.95 -22.14 -2.92
CA MET A 734 -21.41 -23.41 -2.34
C MET A 734 -21.51 -24.55 -3.36
N ARG A 735 -20.93 -24.40 -4.57
CA ARG A 735 -21.01 -25.43 -5.64
C ARG A 735 -20.53 -26.82 -5.21
N ARG A 736 -19.56 -26.92 -4.30
CA ARG A 736 -19.06 -28.23 -3.82
C ARG A 736 -20.07 -29.01 -2.99
N ILE A 737 -21.08 -28.36 -2.47
CA ILE A 737 -22.14 -28.99 -1.66
C ILE A 737 -23.45 -29.15 -2.45
N ASP A 738 -23.52 -28.62 -3.65
CA ASP A 738 -24.62 -28.82 -4.56
C ASP A 738 -24.42 -30.15 -5.30
N THR A 739 -25.28 -31.07 -5.09
CA THR A 739 -25.21 -32.42 -5.69
C THR A 739 -26.05 -32.56 -6.95
N GLY A 740 -26.47 -31.48 -7.53
CA GLY A 740 -27.18 -31.47 -8.79
C GLY A 740 -28.56 -30.96 -8.71
#